data_4340ed5d0a26656ac6b97fe824cf7107
#
_entry.id   4340ed5d0a26656ac6b97fe824cf7107
#
_cell.length_a   1.000
_cell.length_b   1.000
_cell.length_c   1.000
_cell.angle_alpha   90.00
_cell.angle_beta   90.00
_cell.angle_gamma   90.00
#
_symmetry.space_group_name_H-M   'P 1'
#
loop_
_entity.id
_entity.type
_entity.pdbx_description
1 polymer ?
#
loop_
_entity_poly.entity_id
_entity_poly.type
_entity_poly.pdbx_seq_one_letter_code
_entity_poly.pdbx_strand_id
1 'polypeptide(L)'
;MCGIAGVAWTSEHGPVADEIVWRMTDVIAHRGPDDSSIYHSSINRRLTRQDPPAIAATDAKQNGPGAVLGHRRLSIIDLGTGQQPLANEDQSVWITFNGEIYNYRELRPDLEARGHRFLTHSDTETIVHLYEEYGPDCVNHLRGMFVFAIWDDRKKRLFLARDRIGKKPLYYRLDADHLTFGSELKALLQFPGAPRELSATAVDLYLTYQYVPHPYCIFEGYHKLAPAHWALYENGRLETRRYWAPPFSEGPPEFGSNGHATETSSWTPERWKTELRATLTDAVQLRMRSDVPLGAFLSGGIDSTIVSGLMQQLSSQPIHTFSIGFPVKQFDETSYAREAAQFLGTRHHEQVVEPHALSILPKLIWHYDEPFSDSSAIPTMYLSEMTRREVTVALSGDGGDEMFCGYDRYRAVGIAHRLDNLPRWIKGILCSPIWQRIPGSIEQKSYRRRIKRLLAELGKTPERRYLRWINIFDDGRRRDLYSEEFAARVGLADSSEFLLDAYAECPQRDFVSRTMCADILTYLPCDILNKVDIASMAYSLECRCPFLDHKVAELAARMPVELKLSHSGGKRILIETFQDLLPPSIQTRSKMGFGVPLDDWFRGELRPLLCETLLDPSSLARGIFKPESIQQLIDEHDQKRWNHSYRLWSLMFLELWQRTYVDPSQAPAAPVSNLTSIKQVA
;
A
#
# COMPACT_ATOMS: atom_id res chain seq x y z
N MET A 1 -6.11 8.30 11.17
CA MET A 1 -5.26 8.73 10.04
C MET A 1 -5.86 9.94 9.36
N CYS A 2 -5.02 10.72 8.66
CA CYS A 2 -5.37 12.04 8.18
C CYS A 2 -5.23 12.11 6.65
N GLY A 3 -5.55 13.26 6.07
CA GLY A 3 -5.20 13.61 4.71
C GLY A 3 -4.33 14.87 4.72
N ILE A 4 -3.24 14.88 3.97
CA ILE A 4 -2.40 16.06 3.77
C ILE A 4 -2.38 16.46 2.32
N ALA A 5 -2.31 17.76 2.07
CA ALA A 5 -2.08 18.33 0.75
C ALA A 5 -1.41 19.70 0.90
N GLY A 6 -0.70 20.15 -0.11
CA GLY A 6 -0.08 21.46 -0.04
C GLY A 6 0.71 21.82 -1.29
N VAL A 7 1.28 23.01 -1.24
CA VAL A 7 2.08 23.58 -2.33
C VAL A 7 3.21 24.42 -1.74
N ALA A 8 4.39 24.34 -2.36
CA ALA A 8 5.49 25.27 -2.11
C ALA A 8 5.90 25.95 -3.42
N TRP A 9 6.39 27.17 -3.33
CA TRP A 9 6.81 27.99 -4.48
C TRP A 9 8.14 28.69 -4.23
N THR A 10 8.77 29.13 -5.33
CA THR A 10 9.99 29.93 -5.32
C THR A 10 9.69 31.43 -5.19
N SER A 11 10.74 32.24 -5.03
CA SER A 11 10.62 33.71 -4.96
C SER A 11 10.12 34.40 -6.23
N GLU A 12 10.13 33.71 -7.37
CA GLU A 12 9.78 34.30 -8.66
C GLU A 12 8.27 34.34 -8.92
N HIS A 13 7.47 33.52 -8.21
CA HIS A 13 6.10 33.22 -8.59
C HIS A 13 5.00 33.61 -7.58
N GLY A 14 5.33 34.28 -6.51
CA GLY A 14 4.35 34.81 -5.55
C GLY A 14 3.50 33.72 -4.81
N PRO A 15 2.72 34.13 -3.83
CA PRO A 15 1.95 33.21 -3.00
C PRO A 15 0.78 32.58 -3.75
N VAL A 16 0.51 31.29 -3.46
CA VAL A 16 -0.65 30.55 -3.96
C VAL A 16 -1.87 30.90 -3.11
N ALA A 17 -3.02 31.12 -3.75
CA ALA A 17 -4.26 31.44 -3.06
C ALA A 17 -4.74 30.29 -2.15
N ASP A 18 -5.22 30.61 -0.95
CA ASP A 18 -5.73 29.68 0.07
C ASP A 18 -6.76 28.72 -0.51
N GLU A 19 -7.67 29.21 -1.37
CA GLU A 19 -8.77 28.45 -1.95
C GLU A 19 -8.29 27.25 -2.76
N ILE A 20 -7.09 27.31 -3.34
CA ILE A 20 -6.51 26.18 -4.08
C ILE A 20 -6.22 25.03 -3.13
N VAL A 21 -5.55 25.29 -2.00
CA VAL A 21 -5.22 24.24 -1.02
C VAL A 21 -6.47 23.76 -0.28
N TRP A 22 -7.44 24.65 -0.06
CA TRP A 22 -8.75 24.24 0.45
C TRP A 22 -9.43 23.20 -0.47
N ARG A 23 -9.45 23.41 -1.80
CA ARG A 23 -9.98 22.44 -2.75
C ARG A 23 -9.18 21.13 -2.74
N MET A 24 -7.85 21.21 -2.64
CA MET A 24 -6.98 20.04 -2.52
C MET A 24 -7.30 19.20 -1.27
N THR A 25 -7.61 19.86 -0.16
CA THR A 25 -7.99 19.16 1.09
C THR A 25 -9.43 18.68 1.09
N ASP A 26 -10.37 19.41 0.48
CA ASP A 26 -11.79 19.04 0.45
C ASP A 26 -12.02 17.72 -0.28
N VAL A 27 -11.33 17.47 -1.39
CA VAL A 27 -11.49 16.25 -2.17
C VAL A 27 -11.02 15.00 -1.42
N ILE A 28 -10.19 15.16 -0.36
CA ILE A 28 -9.73 14.08 0.52
C ILE A 28 -10.36 14.14 1.93
N ALA A 29 -11.52 14.78 2.07
CA ALA A 29 -12.21 14.94 3.37
C ALA A 29 -12.59 13.60 4.03
N HIS A 30 -12.81 12.53 3.22
CA HIS A 30 -13.08 11.18 3.72
C HIS A 30 -11.93 10.61 4.57
N ARG A 31 -10.70 11.06 4.38
CA ARG A 31 -9.55 10.63 5.20
C ARG A 31 -9.59 11.21 6.61
N GLY A 32 -10.12 12.41 6.77
CA GLY A 32 -10.15 13.10 8.06
C GLY A 32 -11.37 14.00 8.16
N PRO A 33 -12.51 13.47 8.64
CA PRO A 33 -13.76 14.22 8.70
C PRO A 33 -13.88 15.13 9.93
N ASP A 34 -12.99 14.99 10.93
CA ASP A 34 -13.19 15.60 12.25
C ASP A 34 -12.77 17.07 12.30
N ASP A 35 -11.70 17.44 11.56
CA ASP A 35 -11.18 18.82 11.51
C ASP A 35 -10.50 19.14 10.17
N SER A 36 -10.44 20.42 9.84
CA SER A 36 -9.82 20.92 8.60
C SER A 36 -9.19 22.29 8.81
N SER A 37 -7.92 22.42 8.48
CA SER A 37 -7.22 23.69 8.52
C SER A 37 -6.04 23.74 7.53
N ILE A 38 -5.58 24.95 7.23
CA ILE A 38 -4.38 25.19 6.44
C ILE A 38 -3.42 26.13 7.20
N TYR A 39 -2.13 26.00 6.93
CA TYR A 39 -1.12 27.00 7.31
C TYR A 39 -0.66 27.73 6.06
N HIS A 40 -0.50 29.05 6.14
CA HIS A 40 0.03 29.86 5.05
C HIS A 40 1.26 30.65 5.50
N SER A 41 2.40 30.38 4.86
CA SER A 41 3.70 30.94 5.27
C SER A 41 3.81 32.46 5.10
N SER A 42 3.13 33.06 4.11
CA SER A 42 3.19 34.50 3.87
C SER A 42 2.60 35.35 5.01
N ILE A 43 1.72 34.78 5.81
CA ILE A 43 1.12 35.42 7.00
C ILE A 43 1.53 34.73 8.30
N ASN A 44 2.31 33.67 8.23
CA ASN A 44 2.74 32.78 9.32
C ASN A 44 1.61 32.42 10.29
N ARG A 45 0.48 31.92 9.73
CA ARG A 45 -0.71 31.64 10.53
C ARG A 45 -1.44 30.40 10.02
N ARG A 46 -2.00 29.61 10.97
CA ARG A 46 -3.00 28.58 10.69
C ARG A 46 -4.37 29.22 10.50
N LEU A 47 -5.09 28.78 9.48
CA LEU A 47 -6.42 29.24 9.10
C LEU A 47 -7.42 28.08 9.16
N THR A 48 -8.63 28.40 9.54
CA THR A 48 -9.82 27.54 9.48
C THR A 48 -10.78 28.06 8.40
N ARG A 49 -11.82 27.29 8.08
CA ARG A 49 -12.87 27.75 7.14
C ARG A 49 -13.67 28.98 7.63
N GLN A 50 -13.59 29.31 8.89
CA GLN A 50 -14.27 30.48 9.47
C GLN A 50 -13.43 31.76 9.39
N ASP A 51 -12.13 31.63 9.13
CA ASP A 51 -11.25 32.78 8.97
C ASP A 51 -11.47 33.40 7.57
N PRO A 52 -11.34 34.75 7.44
CA PRO A 52 -11.32 35.39 6.13
C PRO A 52 -10.13 34.92 5.31
N PRO A 53 -10.26 34.86 3.96
CA PRO A 53 -9.15 34.52 3.08
C PRO A 53 -7.93 35.39 3.38
N ALA A 54 -6.79 34.73 3.61
CA ALA A 54 -5.55 35.45 3.91
C ALA A 54 -4.93 36.06 2.65
N ILE A 55 -5.05 35.38 1.51
CA ILE A 55 -4.54 35.83 0.22
C ILE A 55 -5.59 35.49 -0.84
N ALA A 56 -6.16 36.56 -1.43
CA ALA A 56 -6.97 36.43 -2.63
C ALA A 56 -6.05 36.22 -3.85
N ALA A 57 -6.57 35.61 -4.91
CA ALA A 57 -5.84 35.35 -6.13
C ALA A 57 -5.20 36.61 -6.81
N THR A 58 -5.56 37.80 -6.35
CA THR A 58 -5.12 39.10 -6.87
C THR A 58 -4.01 39.77 -6.06
N ASP A 59 -3.69 39.28 -4.83
CA ASP A 59 -2.76 39.97 -3.93
C ASP A 59 -1.29 39.52 -4.03
N ALA A 60 -0.89 38.98 -5.16
CA ALA A 60 0.39 38.33 -5.46
C ALA A 60 1.63 39.28 -5.40
N LYS A 61 1.77 40.16 -4.41
CA LYS A 61 2.91 41.09 -4.29
C LYS A 61 3.92 40.76 -3.20
N GLN A 62 3.79 39.63 -2.50
CA GLN A 62 4.84 39.22 -1.54
C GLN A 62 5.89 38.37 -2.29
N ASN A 63 7.06 39.01 -2.53
CA ASN A 63 8.19 38.36 -3.16
C ASN A 63 8.93 37.52 -2.13
N GLY A 64 8.97 36.22 -2.32
CA GLY A 64 9.74 35.28 -1.49
C GLY A 64 9.22 33.85 -1.59
N PRO A 65 10.10 32.85 -1.34
CA PRO A 65 9.67 31.46 -1.30
C PRO A 65 8.72 31.20 -0.12
N GLY A 66 7.74 30.32 -0.33
CA GLY A 66 6.73 30.04 0.67
C GLY A 66 6.05 28.70 0.45
N ALA A 67 5.12 28.37 1.37
CA ALA A 67 4.30 27.17 1.28
C ALA A 67 2.91 27.40 1.89
N VAL A 68 1.94 26.60 1.40
CA VAL A 68 0.67 26.36 2.08
C VAL A 68 0.58 24.89 2.40
N LEU A 69 0.39 24.55 3.68
CA LEU A 69 0.21 23.20 4.18
C LEU A 69 -1.26 23.00 4.56
N GLY A 70 -1.91 21.99 4.02
CA GLY A 70 -3.29 21.67 4.32
C GLY A 70 -3.43 20.33 5.04
N HIS A 71 -4.44 20.22 5.90
CA HIS A 71 -4.69 19.06 6.74
C HIS A 71 -6.17 18.72 6.84
N ARG A 72 -6.47 17.41 6.76
CA ARG A 72 -7.75 16.79 7.13
C ARG A 72 -7.51 15.82 8.27
N ARG A 73 -8.15 16.04 9.41
CA ARG A 73 -7.88 15.31 10.64
C ARG A 73 -8.90 14.20 10.88
N LEU A 74 -8.38 13.00 11.16
CA LEU A 74 -9.07 11.96 11.91
C LEU A 74 -8.43 11.92 13.31
N SER A 75 -9.18 12.29 14.32
CA SER A 75 -8.69 12.47 15.69
C SER A 75 -8.53 11.13 16.39
N ILE A 76 -7.30 10.73 16.73
CA ILE A 76 -6.98 9.43 17.35
C ILE A 76 -6.13 9.62 18.61
N ILE A 77 -5.08 10.45 18.54
CA ILE A 77 -4.24 10.84 19.68
C ILE A 77 -4.40 12.34 19.90
N ASP A 78 -4.48 12.74 21.17
CA ASP A 78 -4.66 14.13 21.61
C ASP A 78 -5.86 14.80 20.94
N LEU A 79 -7.05 14.36 21.31
CA LEU A 79 -8.32 14.84 20.72
C LEU A 79 -8.51 16.35 20.87
N GLY A 80 -7.93 16.95 21.94
CA GLY A 80 -8.13 18.36 22.30
C GLY A 80 -7.15 19.34 21.68
N THR A 81 -5.84 19.04 21.65
CA THR A 81 -4.79 19.99 21.28
C THR A 81 -3.97 19.61 20.04
N GLY A 82 -4.20 18.41 19.49
CA GLY A 82 -3.48 17.89 18.32
C GLY A 82 -3.95 18.41 16.96
N GLN A 83 -4.50 19.63 16.87
CA GLN A 83 -4.89 20.22 15.56
C GLN A 83 -3.67 20.53 14.72
N GLN A 84 -3.80 20.27 13.41
CA GLN A 84 -2.75 20.48 12.42
C GLN A 84 -3.25 21.43 11.30
N PRO A 85 -2.35 22.12 10.58
CA PRO A 85 -0.89 22.13 10.74
C PRO A 85 -0.45 22.67 12.10
N LEU A 86 0.66 22.10 12.63
CA LEU A 86 1.18 22.37 13.96
C LEU A 86 2.59 22.96 13.84
N ALA A 87 2.97 23.83 14.78
CA ALA A 87 4.29 24.45 14.79
C ALA A 87 5.09 24.11 16.05
N ASN A 88 6.41 24.38 15.98
CA ASN A 88 7.26 24.50 17.15
C ASN A 88 6.87 25.76 17.97
N GLU A 89 7.49 25.94 19.14
CA GLU A 89 7.17 27.00 20.10
C GLU A 89 7.36 28.45 19.58
N ASP A 90 8.24 28.68 18.61
CA ASP A 90 8.47 30.02 18.01
C ASP A 90 7.82 30.18 16.63
N GLN A 91 7.05 29.18 16.19
CA GLN A 91 6.30 29.15 14.91
C GLN A 91 7.17 29.31 13.67
N SER A 92 8.42 28.88 13.71
CA SER A 92 9.35 28.92 12.57
C SER A 92 9.38 27.61 11.76
N VAL A 93 8.89 26.51 12.34
CA VAL A 93 8.81 25.19 11.71
C VAL A 93 7.38 24.68 11.82
N TRP A 94 6.73 24.45 10.67
CA TRP A 94 5.35 24.00 10.60
C TRP A 94 5.25 22.63 9.94
N ILE A 95 4.38 21.76 10.47
CA ILE A 95 4.16 20.41 9.96
C ILE A 95 2.70 20.14 9.62
N THR A 96 2.46 19.39 8.54
CA THR A 96 1.24 18.62 8.30
C THR A 96 1.61 17.14 8.18
N PHE A 97 0.90 16.27 8.90
CA PHE A 97 1.28 14.88 9.12
C PHE A 97 0.07 13.95 9.01
N ASN A 98 0.25 12.87 8.27
CA ASN A 98 -0.69 11.75 8.20
C ASN A 98 0.03 10.47 8.66
N GLY A 99 -0.30 9.99 9.84
CA GLY A 99 0.32 8.80 10.39
C GLY A 99 0.21 8.68 11.91
N GLU A 100 1.09 7.86 12.49
CA GLU A 100 1.27 7.64 13.91
C GLU A 100 2.75 7.36 14.22
N ILE A 101 3.31 8.10 15.15
CA ILE A 101 4.67 7.86 15.67
C ILE A 101 4.57 7.13 17.00
N TYR A 102 4.69 5.83 16.97
CA TYR A 102 4.43 4.97 18.14
C TYR A 102 5.40 5.16 19.30
N ASN A 103 6.64 5.61 19.05
CA ASN A 103 7.66 5.85 20.07
C ASN A 103 7.77 7.32 20.53
N TYR A 104 6.71 8.12 20.32
CA TYR A 104 6.74 9.55 20.69
C TYR A 104 6.94 9.78 22.19
N ARG A 105 6.36 8.91 23.04
CA ARG A 105 6.48 9.02 24.50
C ARG A 105 7.90 8.79 24.99
N GLU A 106 8.63 7.91 24.31
CA GLU A 106 10.02 7.58 24.61
C GLU A 106 10.98 8.68 24.13
N LEU A 107 10.65 9.39 23.04
CA LEU A 107 11.47 10.46 22.46
C LEU A 107 11.30 11.79 23.19
N ARG A 108 10.11 12.07 23.71
CA ARG A 108 9.75 13.34 24.32
C ARG A 108 10.68 13.76 25.48
N PRO A 109 11.03 12.90 26.47
CA PRO A 109 11.89 13.31 27.59
C PRO A 109 13.28 13.77 27.15
N ASP A 110 13.86 13.16 26.12
CA ASP A 110 15.17 13.56 25.59
C ASP A 110 15.10 14.93 24.90
N LEU A 111 14.02 15.21 24.19
CA LEU A 111 13.79 16.53 23.55
C LEU A 111 13.55 17.63 24.59
N GLU A 112 12.75 17.35 25.63
CA GLU A 112 12.52 18.27 26.74
C GLU A 112 13.83 18.56 27.48
N ALA A 113 14.70 17.58 27.70
CA ALA A 113 16.01 17.75 28.31
C ALA A 113 16.96 18.60 27.45
N ARG A 114 16.75 18.69 26.13
CA ARG A 114 17.48 19.57 25.20
C ARG A 114 16.90 20.98 25.15
N GLY A 115 15.79 21.24 25.84
CA GLY A 115 15.19 22.59 25.97
C GLY A 115 13.95 22.83 25.13
N HIS A 116 13.47 21.85 24.36
CA HIS A 116 12.21 21.97 23.62
C HIS A 116 11.01 22.02 24.55
N ARG A 117 10.01 22.84 24.18
CA ARG A 117 8.77 23.00 24.93
C ARG A 117 7.60 22.47 24.14
N PHE A 118 7.01 21.40 24.64
CA PHE A 118 5.84 20.82 24.05
C PHE A 118 4.56 21.56 24.48
N LEU A 119 3.76 21.95 23.50
CA LEU A 119 2.47 22.64 23.68
C LEU A 119 1.29 21.69 23.63
N THR A 120 1.51 20.47 23.10
CA THR A 120 0.49 19.44 22.91
C THR A 120 0.91 18.11 23.51
N HIS A 121 0.00 17.16 23.50
CA HIS A 121 0.30 15.75 23.82
C HIS A 121 0.37 14.87 22.56
N SER A 122 0.34 15.49 21.39
CA SER A 122 0.37 14.81 20.09
C SER A 122 1.77 14.23 19.79
N ASP A 123 1.78 13.11 19.12
CA ASP A 123 2.97 12.53 18.50
C ASP A 123 3.55 13.41 17.39
N THR A 124 2.71 14.21 16.73
CA THR A 124 3.08 15.14 15.66
C THR A 124 4.14 16.15 16.11
N GLU A 125 4.01 16.72 17.31
CA GLU A 125 4.94 17.72 17.84
C GLU A 125 6.34 17.15 18.03
N THR A 126 6.45 15.84 18.36
CA THR A 126 7.74 15.16 18.46
C THR A 126 8.51 15.18 17.14
N ILE A 127 7.82 15.12 15.98
CA ILE A 127 8.48 15.18 14.67
C ILE A 127 9.10 16.55 14.44
N VAL A 128 8.40 17.63 14.82
CA VAL A 128 8.87 19.00 14.65
C VAL A 128 10.18 19.21 15.43
N HIS A 129 10.20 18.86 16.70
CA HIS A 129 11.40 19.01 17.55
C HIS A 129 12.54 18.10 17.11
N LEU A 130 12.27 16.87 16.64
CA LEU A 130 13.30 16.03 16.03
C LEU A 130 13.88 16.66 14.75
N TYR A 131 13.06 17.32 13.94
CA TYR A 131 13.55 18.03 12.76
C TYR A 131 14.42 19.24 13.12
N GLU A 132 14.11 19.97 14.19
CA GLU A 132 14.96 21.04 14.69
C GLU A 132 16.36 20.54 15.09
N GLU A 133 16.42 19.40 15.78
CA GLU A 133 17.66 18.79 16.24
C GLU A 133 18.49 18.13 15.11
N TYR A 134 17.82 17.35 14.24
CA TYR A 134 18.50 16.46 13.32
C TYR A 134 18.27 16.79 11.83
N GLY A 135 17.45 17.80 11.52
CA GLY A 135 17.08 18.11 10.14
C GLY A 135 16.43 16.91 9.44
N PRO A 136 16.80 16.61 8.18
CA PRO A 136 16.28 15.45 7.44
C PRO A 136 16.52 14.10 8.11
N ASP A 137 17.55 13.95 8.94
CA ASP A 137 17.87 12.71 9.65
C ASP A 137 16.90 12.40 10.81
N CYS A 138 15.97 13.31 11.13
CA CYS A 138 14.89 13.07 12.09
C CYS A 138 14.11 11.76 11.80
N VAL A 139 13.96 11.37 10.54
CA VAL A 139 13.28 10.15 10.12
C VAL A 139 13.89 8.86 10.68
N ASN A 140 15.17 8.88 11.03
CA ASN A 140 15.89 7.72 11.58
C ASN A 140 15.45 7.39 13.00
N HIS A 141 14.98 8.39 13.77
CA HIS A 141 14.51 8.26 15.15
C HIS A 141 13.05 7.80 15.25
N LEU A 142 12.28 7.91 14.15
CA LEU A 142 10.86 7.63 14.14
C LEU A 142 10.56 6.13 14.03
N ARG A 143 9.67 5.62 14.89
CA ARG A 143 9.08 4.30 14.80
C ARG A 143 7.58 4.46 14.59
N GLY A 144 7.14 4.36 13.33
CA GLY A 144 5.78 4.70 12.99
C GLY A 144 5.36 4.27 11.58
N MET A 145 4.21 4.77 11.21
CA MET A 145 3.69 4.79 9.85
C MET A 145 3.41 6.27 9.54
N PHE A 146 3.97 6.80 8.48
CA PHE A 146 3.88 8.24 8.27
C PHE A 146 4.12 8.71 6.86
N VAL A 147 3.47 9.79 6.53
CA VAL A 147 3.91 10.82 5.59
C VAL A 147 3.73 12.18 6.24
N PHE A 148 4.67 13.07 6.04
CA PHE A 148 4.56 14.43 6.51
C PHE A 148 5.23 15.43 5.57
N ALA A 149 4.82 16.67 5.69
CA ALA A 149 5.43 17.83 5.06
C ALA A 149 5.77 18.85 6.13
N ILE A 150 7.04 19.27 6.18
CA ILE A 150 7.53 20.32 7.08
C ILE A 150 7.95 21.52 6.24
N TRP A 151 7.40 22.71 6.56
CA TRP A 151 7.90 23.98 6.09
C TRP A 151 8.82 24.58 7.16
N ASP A 152 10.09 24.79 6.82
CA ASP A 152 11.09 25.49 7.63
C ASP A 152 11.19 26.92 7.13
N ASP A 153 10.56 27.84 7.87
CA ASP A 153 10.50 29.24 7.45
C ASP A 153 11.84 29.96 7.60
N ARG A 154 12.72 29.50 8.48
CA ARG A 154 14.08 30.03 8.63
C ARG A 154 14.95 29.69 7.42
N LYS A 155 14.85 28.47 6.91
CA LYS A 155 15.64 27.97 5.77
C LYS A 155 14.91 28.08 4.44
N LYS A 156 13.62 28.49 4.46
CA LYS A 156 12.77 28.63 3.28
C LYS A 156 12.75 27.36 2.41
N ARG A 157 12.48 26.21 3.04
CA ARG A 157 12.48 24.92 2.38
C ARG A 157 11.32 24.03 2.85
N LEU A 158 10.86 23.17 1.95
CA LEU A 158 9.87 22.14 2.23
C LEU A 158 10.55 20.78 2.31
N PHE A 159 10.32 20.06 3.42
CA PHE A 159 10.81 18.71 3.65
C PHE A 159 9.65 17.75 3.67
N LEU A 160 9.65 16.75 2.78
CA LEU A 160 8.67 15.67 2.69
C LEU A 160 9.32 14.36 3.12
N ALA A 161 8.60 13.52 3.87
CA ALA A 161 9.11 12.20 4.20
C ALA A 161 8.01 11.13 4.19
N ARG A 162 8.37 9.90 3.82
CA ARG A 162 7.52 8.73 3.80
C ARG A 162 8.12 7.61 4.61
N ASP A 163 7.30 6.85 5.34
CA ASP A 163 7.75 5.77 6.23
C ASP A 163 8.51 4.65 5.51
N ARG A 164 9.26 3.86 6.30
CA ARG A 164 10.21 2.84 5.83
C ARG A 164 9.62 1.81 4.87
N ILE A 165 8.36 1.42 5.05
CA ILE A 165 7.70 0.36 4.25
C ILE A 165 6.64 0.95 3.31
N GLY A 166 6.37 2.27 3.42
CA GLY A 166 5.42 2.95 2.56
C GLY A 166 3.95 2.71 2.92
N LYS A 167 3.66 2.60 4.22
CA LYS A 167 2.29 2.39 4.73
C LYS A 167 1.35 3.54 4.40
N LYS A 168 1.90 4.76 4.27
CA LYS A 168 1.14 5.95 3.88
C LYS A 168 1.51 6.41 2.49
N PRO A 169 0.53 6.74 1.63
CA PRO A 169 0.79 7.23 0.28
C PRO A 169 1.19 8.71 0.27
N LEU A 170 2.09 9.09 -0.64
CA LEU A 170 2.43 10.48 -0.91
C LEU A 170 2.73 10.67 -2.41
N TYR A 171 1.93 11.52 -3.03
CA TYR A 171 2.09 11.97 -4.40
C TYR A 171 2.70 13.36 -4.41
N TYR A 172 3.50 13.66 -5.44
CA TYR A 172 4.01 15.00 -5.67
C TYR A 172 4.18 15.28 -7.16
N ARG A 173 4.16 16.55 -7.49
CA ARG A 173 4.48 17.06 -8.83
C ARG A 173 5.32 18.31 -8.69
N LEU A 174 6.47 18.33 -9.37
CA LEU A 174 7.32 19.50 -9.53
C LEU A 174 7.13 20.05 -10.94
N ASP A 175 6.74 21.30 -11.05
CA ASP A 175 6.81 22.07 -12.28
C ASP A 175 7.80 23.22 -12.14
N ALA A 176 7.86 24.11 -13.13
CA ALA A 176 8.84 25.21 -13.12
C ALA A 176 8.71 26.11 -11.86
N ASP A 177 7.49 26.23 -11.33
CA ASP A 177 7.11 27.26 -10.39
C ASP A 177 6.76 26.74 -9.00
N HIS A 178 6.24 25.49 -8.94
CA HIS A 178 5.64 24.95 -7.73
C HIS A 178 5.99 23.47 -7.53
N LEU A 179 6.10 23.11 -6.25
CA LEU A 179 6.01 21.71 -5.81
C LEU A 179 4.65 21.51 -5.15
N THR A 180 3.77 20.74 -5.77
CA THR A 180 2.50 20.28 -5.18
C THR A 180 2.65 18.89 -4.59
N PHE A 181 1.97 18.61 -3.48
CA PHE A 181 1.98 17.29 -2.84
C PHE A 181 0.63 16.94 -2.22
N GLY A 182 0.38 15.65 -1.99
CA GLY A 182 -0.84 15.20 -1.33
C GLY A 182 -0.86 13.71 -1.04
N SER A 183 -1.73 13.31 -0.10
CA SER A 183 -1.95 11.89 0.25
C SER A 183 -2.57 11.09 -0.89
N GLU A 184 -3.35 11.71 -1.75
CA GLU A 184 -4.02 11.08 -2.89
C GLU A 184 -3.84 11.93 -4.14
N LEU A 185 -3.78 11.27 -5.31
CA LEU A 185 -3.53 11.94 -6.59
C LEU A 185 -4.62 12.99 -6.92
N LYS A 186 -5.88 12.68 -6.58
CA LYS A 186 -7.00 13.60 -6.83
C LYS A 186 -6.85 14.95 -6.13
N ALA A 187 -6.06 15.04 -5.06
CA ALA A 187 -5.76 16.32 -4.41
C ALA A 187 -4.89 17.21 -5.32
N LEU A 188 -3.87 16.62 -5.96
CA LEU A 188 -3.00 17.37 -6.87
C LEU A 188 -3.75 17.83 -8.14
N LEU A 189 -4.74 17.04 -8.59
CA LEU A 189 -5.59 17.37 -9.74
C LEU A 189 -6.53 18.57 -9.51
N GLN A 190 -6.64 19.07 -8.25
CA GLN A 190 -7.35 20.31 -7.93
C GLN A 190 -6.51 21.57 -8.19
N PHE A 191 -5.20 21.42 -8.39
CA PHE A 191 -4.35 22.56 -8.72
C PHE A 191 -4.68 23.08 -10.13
N PRO A 192 -4.80 24.41 -10.32
CA PRO A 192 -5.15 24.98 -11.61
C PRO A 192 -4.16 24.57 -12.71
N GLY A 193 -4.68 24.15 -13.87
CA GLY A 193 -3.84 23.73 -14.97
C GLY A 193 -3.13 22.38 -14.79
N ALA A 194 -3.48 21.59 -13.77
CA ALA A 194 -2.94 20.25 -13.52
C ALA A 194 -3.10 19.36 -14.76
N PRO A 195 -2.00 18.93 -15.44
CA PRO A 195 -2.07 18.14 -16.66
C PRO A 195 -2.59 16.72 -16.36
N ARG A 196 -3.26 16.13 -17.36
CA ARG A 196 -3.83 14.78 -17.29
C ARG A 196 -3.41 13.92 -18.48
N GLU A 197 -2.19 14.14 -18.97
CA GLU A 197 -1.61 13.30 -20.01
C GLU A 197 -1.22 11.95 -19.43
N LEU A 198 -1.67 10.86 -20.10
CA LEU A 198 -1.38 9.50 -19.65
C LEU A 198 0.07 9.12 -19.95
N SER A 199 0.75 8.59 -18.93
CA SER A 199 2.04 7.96 -19.10
C SER A 199 1.89 6.57 -19.72
N ALA A 200 2.42 6.38 -20.92
CA ALA A 200 2.40 5.10 -21.62
C ALA A 200 3.17 4.02 -20.81
N THR A 201 4.28 4.40 -20.19
CA THR A 201 5.05 3.52 -19.30
C THR A 201 4.23 3.09 -18.09
N ALA A 202 3.50 4.01 -17.47
CA ALA A 202 2.67 3.69 -16.30
C ALA A 202 1.49 2.78 -16.66
N VAL A 203 0.89 2.94 -17.84
CA VAL A 203 -0.15 2.02 -18.34
C VAL A 203 0.43 0.62 -18.59
N ASP A 204 1.64 0.51 -19.17
CA ASP A 204 2.32 -0.79 -19.36
C ASP A 204 2.65 -1.49 -18.04
N LEU A 205 3.13 -0.72 -17.05
CA LEU A 205 3.38 -1.21 -15.70
C LEU A 205 2.07 -1.65 -15.02
N TYR A 206 0.99 -0.87 -15.13
CA TYR A 206 -0.31 -1.25 -14.59
C TYR A 206 -0.84 -2.58 -15.18
N LEU A 207 -0.75 -2.77 -16.48
CA LEU A 207 -1.17 -4.03 -17.11
C LEU A 207 -0.26 -5.21 -16.73
N THR A 208 0.99 -4.92 -16.34
CA THR A 208 1.90 -5.94 -15.82
C THR A 208 1.55 -6.34 -14.39
N TYR A 209 1.39 -5.35 -13.49
CA TYR A 209 1.37 -5.54 -12.03
C TYR A 209 -0.01 -5.41 -11.38
N GLN A 210 -1.05 -4.92 -12.05
CA GLN A 210 -2.38 -4.54 -11.55
C GLN A 210 -2.40 -3.17 -10.82
N TYR A 211 -1.28 -2.52 -10.68
CA TYR A 211 -1.11 -1.20 -10.07
C TYR A 211 0.01 -0.45 -10.78
N VAL A 212 0.04 0.85 -10.59
CA VAL A 212 1.18 1.68 -11.04
C VAL A 212 2.20 1.72 -9.91
N PRO A 213 3.43 1.15 -10.10
CA PRO A 213 4.44 1.11 -9.05
C PRO A 213 5.08 2.49 -8.82
N HIS A 214 5.61 2.73 -7.59
CA HIS A 214 6.47 3.88 -7.36
C HIS A 214 7.78 3.74 -8.18
N PRO A 215 8.45 4.83 -8.56
CA PRO A 215 8.07 6.24 -8.37
C PRO A 215 7.05 6.74 -9.41
N TYR A 216 6.58 5.87 -10.33
CA TYR A 216 5.68 6.24 -11.42
C TYR A 216 4.29 6.62 -10.92
N CYS A 217 3.63 7.47 -11.71
CA CYS A 217 2.22 7.81 -11.58
C CYS A 217 1.55 7.64 -12.94
N ILE A 218 0.24 7.45 -12.95
CA ILE A 218 -0.52 7.24 -14.19
C ILE A 218 -0.49 8.48 -15.13
N PHE A 219 -0.31 9.68 -14.59
CA PHE A 219 -0.15 10.90 -15.35
C PHE A 219 1.31 11.32 -15.46
N GLU A 220 1.71 11.84 -16.63
CA GLU A 220 3.05 12.38 -16.86
C GLU A 220 3.35 13.56 -15.93
N GLY A 221 4.58 13.60 -15.41
CA GLY A 221 5.07 14.65 -14.52
C GLY A 221 4.62 14.53 -13.06
N TYR A 222 3.80 13.54 -12.70
CA TYR A 222 3.47 13.19 -11.32
C TYR A 222 4.31 12.02 -10.85
N HIS A 223 4.59 12.01 -9.55
CA HIS A 223 5.44 10.98 -8.94
C HIS A 223 4.88 10.53 -7.59
N LYS A 224 5.20 9.30 -7.21
CA LYS A 224 5.02 8.78 -5.85
C LYS A 224 6.35 8.84 -5.12
N LEU A 225 6.38 9.43 -3.92
CA LEU A 225 7.56 9.31 -3.08
C LEU A 225 7.73 7.84 -2.67
N ALA A 226 8.89 7.27 -2.99
CA ALA A 226 9.16 5.86 -2.70
C ALA A 226 9.18 5.59 -1.18
N PRO A 227 8.88 4.34 -0.72
CA PRO A 227 9.07 3.94 0.68
C PRO A 227 10.48 4.23 1.18
N ALA A 228 10.61 4.61 2.45
CA ALA A 228 11.90 4.94 3.06
C ALA A 228 12.65 6.09 2.38
N HIS A 229 11.94 7.02 1.74
CA HIS A 229 12.55 8.21 1.14
C HIS A 229 12.05 9.49 1.81
N TRP A 230 12.91 10.48 1.76
CA TRP A 230 12.56 11.86 1.96
C TRP A 230 12.84 12.66 0.69
N ALA A 231 12.19 13.81 0.57
CA ALA A 231 12.42 14.79 -0.47
C ALA A 231 12.56 16.19 0.14
N LEU A 232 13.54 16.95 -0.33
CA LEU A 232 13.82 18.30 0.11
C LEU A 232 13.70 19.25 -1.08
N TYR A 233 12.76 20.19 -0.99
CA TYR A 233 12.57 21.23 -1.97
C TYR A 233 13.12 22.55 -1.45
N GLU A 234 14.10 23.08 -2.13
CA GLU A 234 14.77 24.34 -1.81
C GLU A 234 15.24 25.03 -3.09
N ASN A 235 15.00 26.34 -3.20
CA ASN A 235 15.43 27.15 -4.36
C ASN A 235 15.03 26.57 -5.73
N GLY A 236 13.80 26.02 -5.86
CA GLY A 236 13.28 25.43 -7.09
C GLY A 236 13.84 24.04 -7.42
N ARG A 237 14.66 23.46 -6.57
CA ARG A 237 15.25 22.11 -6.76
C ARG A 237 14.67 21.12 -5.78
N LEU A 238 14.44 19.93 -6.23
CA LEU A 238 13.99 18.79 -5.43
C LEU A 238 15.10 17.74 -5.36
N GLU A 239 15.58 17.48 -4.16
CA GLU A 239 16.47 16.36 -3.86
C GLU A 239 15.67 15.25 -3.20
N THR A 240 15.86 13.99 -3.63
CA THR A 240 15.26 12.81 -2.99
C THR A 240 16.35 11.87 -2.51
N ARG A 241 16.16 11.31 -1.30
CA ARG A 241 17.13 10.37 -0.72
C ARG A 241 16.45 9.25 0.04
N ARG A 242 16.96 8.02 -0.15
CA ARG A 242 16.59 6.86 0.65
C ARG A 242 17.32 6.90 1.99
N TYR A 243 16.59 6.71 3.10
CA TYR A 243 17.15 6.72 4.45
C TYR A 243 17.17 5.33 5.11
N TRP A 244 16.47 4.33 4.55
CA TRP A 244 16.43 2.98 5.11
C TRP A 244 16.22 1.93 4.01
N ALA A 245 16.74 0.72 4.23
CA ALA A 245 16.45 -0.49 3.46
C ALA A 245 16.30 -1.69 4.42
N PRO A 246 15.46 -2.68 4.09
CA PRO A 246 15.37 -3.90 4.91
C PRO A 246 16.71 -4.64 4.82
N PRO A 247 17.31 -5.05 5.99
CA PRO A 247 18.70 -5.52 6.04
C PRO A 247 18.86 -6.98 5.61
N PHE A 248 18.35 -7.34 4.44
CA PHE A 248 18.53 -8.69 3.88
C PHE A 248 20.01 -8.99 3.58
N SER A 249 20.80 -8.00 3.23
CA SER A 249 22.25 -8.15 3.02
C SER A 249 23.02 -8.55 4.28
N GLU A 250 22.47 -8.28 5.46
CA GLU A 250 23.07 -8.62 6.76
C GLU A 250 22.67 -10.01 7.28
N GLY A 251 21.80 -10.74 6.59
CA GLY A 251 21.41 -12.09 6.97
C GLY A 251 22.49 -13.14 6.61
N PRO A 252 22.31 -14.41 7.03
CA PRO A 252 23.24 -15.46 6.73
C PRO A 252 23.42 -15.61 5.20
N PRO A 253 24.66 -15.66 4.70
CA PRO A 253 24.94 -15.84 3.28
C PRO A 253 24.50 -17.23 2.80
N GLU A 254 24.30 -17.38 1.49
CA GLU A 254 24.08 -18.68 0.88
C GLU A 254 25.26 -19.62 1.18
N PHE A 255 25.00 -20.92 1.34
CA PHE A 255 26.00 -21.92 1.63
C PHE A 255 27.13 -21.88 0.56
N GLY A 256 28.34 -21.52 0.98
CA GLY A 256 29.51 -21.41 0.09
C GLY A 256 29.89 -19.98 -0.33
N SER A 257 29.19 -18.94 0.12
CA SER A 257 29.60 -17.56 -0.09
C SER A 257 30.53 -17.06 1.05
N ASN A 258 31.55 -16.25 0.71
CA ASN A 258 32.50 -15.68 1.69
C ASN A 258 31.88 -14.49 2.48
N GLY A 259 30.66 -14.61 2.95
CA GLY A 259 29.98 -13.55 3.72
C GLY A 259 30.54 -13.43 5.15
N HIS A 260 30.64 -12.20 5.65
CA HIS A 260 31.01 -11.96 7.05
C HIS A 260 29.92 -12.50 7.99
N ALA A 261 30.34 -13.21 9.05
CA ALA A 261 29.45 -13.66 10.12
C ALA A 261 28.79 -12.44 10.81
N THR A 262 27.47 -12.41 10.82
CA THR A 262 26.69 -11.41 11.57
C THR A 262 26.48 -11.85 13.01
N GLU A 263 26.14 -10.92 13.89
CA GLU A 263 25.82 -11.24 15.31
C GLU A 263 24.75 -12.33 15.43
N THR A 264 23.78 -12.33 14.51
CA THR A 264 22.66 -13.28 14.50
C THR A 264 23.01 -14.65 13.91
N SER A 265 24.15 -14.82 13.27
CA SER A 265 24.57 -16.11 12.66
C SER A 265 24.78 -17.23 13.68
N SER A 266 24.99 -16.91 14.97
CA SER A 266 25.13 -17.85 16.07
C SER A 266 23.83 -18.14 16.83
N TRP A 267 22.70 -17.55 16.45
CA TRP A 267 21.45 -17.70 17.20
C TRP A 267 20.84 -19.09 17.01
N THR A 268 20.41 -19.70 18.12
CA THR A 268 19.63 -20.95 18.09
C THR A 268 18.18 -20.69 17.67
N PRO A 269 17.44 -21.70 17.18
CA PRO A 269 16.01 -21.56 16.88
C PRO A 269 15.19 -21.01 18.06
N GLU A 270 15.52 -21.41 19.29
CA GLU A 270 14.84 -20.96 20.50
C GLU A 270 15.09 -19.48 20.76
N ARG A 271 16.32 -18.98 20.52
CA ARG A 271 16.61 -17.54 20.61
C ARG A 271 15.82 -16.75 19.59
N TRP A 272 15.75 -17.24 18.35
CA TRP A 272 14.92 -16.60 17.31
C TRP A 272 13.44 -16.53 17.70
N LYS A 273 12.87 -17.59 18.30
CA LYS A 273 11.47 -17.60 18.78
C LYS A 273 11.27 -16.59 19.91
N THR A 274 12.20 -16.53 20.87
CA THR A 274 12.14 -15.60 21.99
C THR A 274 12.17 -14.15 21.51
N GLU A 275 13.12 -13.80 20.64
CA GLU A 275 13.24 -12.44 20.10
C GLU A 275 12.03 -12.07 19.22
N LEU A 276 11.54 -13.02 18.41
CA LEU A 276 10.35 -12.80 17.58
C LEU A 276 9.12 -12.51 18.44
N ARG A 277 8.91 -13.32 19.49
CA ARG A 277 7.78 -13.10 20.40
C ARG A 277 7.88 -11.75 21.09
N ALA A 278 9.04 -11.41 21.62
CA ALA A 278 9.27 -10.13 22.29
C ALA A 278 9.05 -8.94 21.34
N THR A 279 9.66 -8.98 20.15
CA THR A 279 9.60 -7.88 19.17
C THR A 279 8.19 -7.69 18.64
N LEU A 280 7.46 -8.78 18.33
CA LEU A 280 6.09 -8.67 17.81
C LEU A 280 5.10 -8.26 18.91
N THR A 281 5.27 -8.71 20.15
CA THR A 281 4.46 -8.28 21.30
C THR A 281 4.63 -6.77 21.53
N ASP A 282 5.87 -6.26 21.53
CA ASP A 282 6.17 -4.84 21.65
C ASP A 282 5.54 -4.03 20.47
N ALA A 283 5.63 -4.55 19.26
CA ALA A 283 5.02 -3.92 18.09
C ALA A 283 3.47 -3.84 18.17
N VAL A 284 2.81 -4.86 18.74
CA VAL A 284 1.36 -4.85 19.01
C VAL A 284 1.04 -3.86 20.12
N GLN A 285 1.76 -3.91 21.24
CA GLN A 285 1.55 -3.03 22.39
C GLN A 285 1.64 -1.54 22.01
N LEU A 286 2.65 -1.17 21.24
CA LEU A 286 2.82 0.19 20.75
C LEU A 286 1.64 0.64 19.87
N ARG A 287 1.10 -0.27 19.03
CA ARG A 287 -0.01 0.02 18.12
C ARG A 287 -1.37 0.01 18.79
N MET A 288 -1.46 -0.43 20.04
CA MET A 288 -2.68 -0.31 20.86
C MET A 288 -2.79 1.07 21.54
N ARG A 289 -1.79 1.95 21.45
CA ARG A 289 -1.87 3.33 21.94
C ARG A 289 -2.92 4.11 21.13
N SER A 290 -4.03 4.49 21.76
CA SER A 290 -5.14 5.20 21.13
C SER A 290 -6.03 5.83 22.19
N ASP A 291 -6.55 7.04 21.92
CA ASP A 291 -7.53 7.73 22.76
C ASP A 291 -8.97 7.46 22.26
N VAL A 292 -9.13 6.60 21.22
CA VAL A 292 -10.41 6.18 20.65
C VAL A 292 -10.52 4.65 20.61
N PRO A 293 -11.75 4.09 20.47
CA PRO A 293 -11.95 2.65 20.40
C PRO A 293 -11.16 1.98 19.29
N LEU A 294 -10.55 0.83 19.60
CA LEU A 294 -9.77 0.03 18.67
C LEU A 294 -10.21 -1.44 18.66
N GLY A 295 -9.94 -2.12 17.54
CA GLY A 295 -10.20 -3.55 17.35
C GLY A 295 -9.18 -4.19 16.42
N ALA A 296 -9.50 -5.38 15.88
CA ALA A 296 -8.64 -6.09 14.94
C ALA A 296 -9.44 -6.77 13.82
N PHE A 297 -8.88 -6.83 12.63
CA PHE A 297 -9.36 -7.73 11.57
C PHE A 297 -8.97 -9.16 11.89
N LEU A 298 -9.93 -10.09 11.83
CA LEU A 298 -9.75 -11.49 12.15
C LEU A 298 -10.32 -12.38 11.05
N SER A 299 -9.46 -12.87 10.18
CA SER A 299 -9.85 -13.79 9.08
C SER A 299 -9.75 -15.28 9.45
N GLY A 300 -9.31 -15.58 10.68
CA GLY A 300 -8.93 -16.96 11.05
C GLY A 300 -7.68 -17.45 10.30
N GLY A 301 -6.87 -16.55 9.77
CA GLY A 301 -5.52 -16.83 9.28
C GLY A 301 -4.49 -16.73 10.41
N ILE A 302 -3.30 -17.29 10.22
CA ILE A 302 -2.23 -17.31 11.24
C ILE A 302 -1.90 -15.89 11.72
N ASP A 303 -1.66 -14.96 10.82
CA ASP A 303 -1.21 -13.60 11.16
C ASP A 303 -2.25 -12.81 11.94
N SER A 304 -3.49 -12.76 11.44
CA SER A 304 -4.58 -12.05 12.09
C SER A 304 -4.91 -12.66 13.45
N THR A 305 -4.81 -13.99 13.60
CA THR A 305 -5.04 -14.68 14.87
C THR A 305 -3.94 -14.36 15.87
N ILE A 306 -2.66 -14.33 15.45
CA ILE A 306 -1.53 -13.94 16.32
C ILE A 306 -1.69 -12.49 16.80
N VAL A 307 -1.99 -11.55 15.88
CA VAL A 307 -2.19 -10.14 16.25
C VAL A 307 -3.33 -10.00 17.24
N SER A 308 -4.50 -10.61 16.96
CA SER A 308 -5.67 -10.56 17.85
C SER A 308 -5.38 -11.24 19.20
N GLY A 309 -4.66 -12.36 19.22
CA GLY A 309 -4.26 -13.06 20.43
C GLY A 309 -3.32 -12.24 21.32
N LEU A 310 -2.31 -11.59 20.72
CA LEU A 310 -1.41 -10.68 21.46
C LEU A 310 -2.17 -9.46 22.00
N MET A 311 -3.09 -8.87 21.20
CA MET A 311 -3.94 -7.78 21.68
C MET A 311 -4.79 -8.21 22.86
N GLN A 312 -5.39 -9.42 22.80
CA GLN A 312 -6.20 -9.94 23.90
C GLN A 312 -5.38 -10.21 25.17
N GLN A 313 -4.16 -10.72 25.04
CA GLN A 313 -3.25 -10.90 26.18
C GLN A 313 -2.83 -9.56 26.83
N LEU A 314 -2.73 -8.49 26.05
CA LEU A 314 -2.38 -7.15 26.52
C LEU A 314 -3.59 -6.34 27.02
N SER A 315 -4.80 -6.82 26.79
CA SER A 315 -6.05 -6.14 27.18
C SER A 315 -6.70 -6.81 28.39
N SER A 316 -7.22 -6.01 29.31
CA SER A 316 -8.02 -6.48 30.45
C SER A 316 -9.48 -6.78 30.10
N GLN A 317 -9.94 -6.37 28.92
CA GLN A 317 -11.30 -6.57 28.42
C GLN A 317 -11.26 -7.32 27.07
N PRO A 318 -12.37 -8.04 26.71
CA PRO A 318 -12.47 -8.63 25.39
C PRO A 318 -12.32 -7.57 24.29
N ILE A 319 -11.34 -7.75 23.40
CA ILE A 319 -11.14 -6.86 22.26
C ILE A 319 -12.20 -7.10 21.19
N HIS A 320 -12.54 -6.05 20.41
CA HIS A 320 -13.39 -6.19 19.25
C HIS A 320 -12.61 -6.81 18.08
N THR A 321 -13.18 -7.85 17.45
CA THR A 321 -12.62 -8.45 16.23
C THR A 321 -13.67 -8.50 15.14
N PHE A 322 -13.23 -8.36 13.87
CA PHE A 322 -14.11 -8.16 12.73
C PHE A 322 -13.76 -9.11 11.59
N SER A 323 -14.78 -9.72 10.99
CA SER A 323 -14.65 -10.51 9.76
C SER A 323 -15.87 -10.33 8.86
N ILE A 324 -15.66 -10.51 7.55
CA ILE A 324 -16.75 -10.61 6.57
C ILE A 324 -16.74 -12.00 5.94
N GLY A 325 -17.91 -12.49 5.64
CA GLY A 325 -18.15 -13.72 4.89
C GLY A 325 -18.80 -13.47 3.55
N PHE A 326 -18.81 -14.49 2.70
CA PHE A 326 -19.45 -14.49 1.39
C PHE A 326 -20.39 -15.68 1.26
N PRO A 327 -21.50 -15.59 0.47
CA PRO A 327 -22.39 -16.73 0.23
C PRO A 327 -21.68 -17.91 -0.48
N VAL A 328 -20.60 -17.61 -1.19
CA VAL A 328 -19.84 -18.62 -1.95
C VAL A 328 -18.79 -19.26 -1.04
N LYS A 329 -18.99 -20.50 -0.63
CA LYS A 329 -18.15 -21.25 0.34
C LYS A 329 -16.65 -21.22 0.05
N GLN A 330 -16.24 -21.19 -1.21
CA GLN A 330 -14.81 -21.16 -1.57
C GLN A 330 -14.10 -19.84 -1.24
N PHE A 331 -14.85 -18.78 -0.89
CA PHE A 331 -14.35 -17.46 -0.49
C PHE A 331 -14.74 -17.11 0.96
N ASP A 332 -15.47 -18.00 1.66
CA ASP A 332 -15.94 -17.79 3.02
C ASP A 332 -14.95 -18.34 4.05
N GLU A 333 -14.42 -17.48 4.89
CA GLU A 333 -13.48 -17.79 5.97
C GLU A 333 -14.11 -17.63 7.37
N THR A 334 -15.39 -17.27 7.47
CA THR A 334 -16.05 -16.93 8.74
C THR A 334 -16.02 -18.05 9.77
N SER A 335 -16.06 -19.32 9.34
CA SER A 335 -15.96 -20.45 10.27
C SER A 335 -14.63 -20.47 11.04
N TYR A 336 -13.52 -20.18 10.37
CA TYR A 336 -12.20 -20.12 11.01
C TYR A 336 -12.05 -18.83 11.86
N ALA A 337 -12.61 -17.71 11.39
CA ALA A 337 -12.60 -16.47 12.17
C ALA A 337 -13.37 -16.63 13.48
N ARG A 338 -14.53 -17.28 13.44
CA ARG A 338 -15.34 -17.58 14.61
C ARG A 338 -14.64 -18.54 15.58
N GLU A 339 -14.01 -19.60 15.07
CA GLU A 339 -13.20 -20.52 15.88
C GLU A 339 -12.06 -19.79 16.59
N ALA A 340 -11.31 -18.95 15.87
CA ALA A 340 -10.25 -18.12 16.44
C ALA A 340 -10.78 -17.17 17.51
N ALA A 341 -11.89 -16.48 17.23
CA ALA A 341 -12.51 -15.56 18.18
C ALA A 341 -12.96 -16.24 19.48
N GLN A 342 -13.57 -17.42 19.36
CA GLN A 342 -13.97 -18.22 20.54
C GLN A 342 -12.76 -18.70 21.33
N PHE A 343 -11.71 -19.15 20.67
CA PHE A 343 -10.47 -19.61 21.31
C PHE A 343 -9.76 -18.48 22.07
N LEU A 344 -9.73 -17.28 21.48
CA LEU A 344 -9.09 -16.11 22.08
C LEU A 344 -9.96 -15.37 23.08
N GLY A 345 -11.29 -15.63 23.13
CA GLY A 345 -12.22 -14.94 24.00
C GLY A 345 -12.52 -13.49 23.58
N THR A 346 -12.49 -13.18 22.29
CA THR A 346 -12.73 -11.84 21.76
C THR A 346 -14.23 -11.56 21.53
N ARG A 347 -14.62 -10.28 21.47
CA ARG A 347 -15.95 -9.84 21.04
C ARG A 347 -15.98 -9.77 19.52
N HIS A 348 -16.47 -10.84 18.89
CA HIS A 348 -16.43 -10.99 17.44
C HIS A 348 -17.65 -10.40 16.75
N HIS A 349 -17.40 -9.62 15.69
CA HIS A 349 -18.41 -9.07 14.80
C HIS A 349 -18.23 -9.69 13.40
N GLU A 350 -19.28 -10.28 12.88
CA GLU A 350 -19.28 -10.98 11.60
C GLU A 350 -20.43 -10.47 10.74
N GLN A 351 -20.18 -10.24 9.47
CA GLN A 351 -21.21 -9.90 8.48
C GLN A 351 -21.02 -10.69 7.22
N VAL A 352 -22.06 -11.35 6.74
CA VAL A 352 -22.09 -11.94 5.40
C VAL A 352 -22.44 -10.84 4.41
N VAL A 353 -21.59 -10.62 3.43
CA VAL A 353 -21.74 -9.59 2.40
C VAL A 353 -22.08 -10.27 1.08
N GLU A 354 -23.15 -9.83 0.45
CA GLU A 354 -23.41 -10.11 -0.96
C GLU A 354 -22.84 -8.95 -1.78
N PRO A 355 -21.66 -9.12 -2.37
CA PRO A 355 -21.03 -8.02 -3.08
C PRO A 355 -21.78 -7.76 -4.39
N HIS A 356 -22.45 -6.62 -4.47
CA HIS A 356 -23.02 -6.11 -5.71
C HIS A 356 -21.93 -5.35 -6.46
N ALA A 357 -21.28 -6.02 -7.42
CA ALA A 357 -20.15 -5.48 -8.15
C ALA A 357 -20.45 -4.11 -8.81
N LEU A 358 -21.64 -3.95 -9.37
CA LEU A 358 -22.06 -2.70 -10.01
C LEU A 358 -22.11 -1.49 -9.07
N SER A 359 -22.52 -1.70 -7.82
CA SER A 359 -22.67 -0.60 -6.85
C SER A 359 -21.37 -0.14 -6.22
N ILE A 360 -20.36 -1.06 -6.10
CA ILE A 360 -19.08 -0.74 -5.47
C ILE A 360 -18.07 -0.11 -6.45
N LEU A 361 -18.19 -0.39 -7.76
CA LEU A 361 -17.25 0.06 -8.78
C LEU A 361 -17.02 1.58 -8.79
N PRO A 362 -18.05 2.45 -8.80
CA PRO A 362 -17.84 3.90 -8.80
C PRO A 362 -17.06 4.37 -7.56
N LYS A 363 -17.32 3.75 -6.40
CA LYS A 363 -16.59 4.07 -5.15
C LYS A 363 -15.13 3.65 -5.24
N LEU A 364 -14.87 2.43 -5.73
CA LEU A 364 -13.50 1.94 -5.94
C LEU A 364 -12.72 2.88 -6.85
N ILE A 365 -13.26 3.19 -8.03
CA ILE A 365 -12.60 4.02 -9.03
C ILE A 365 -12.31 5.42 -8.47
N TRP A 366 -13.25 6.02 -7.76
CA TRP A 366 -13.08 7.35 -7.20
C TRP A 366 -12.03 7.38 -6.06
N HIS A 367 -12.05 6.39 -5.18
CA HIS A 367 -11.13 6.37 -4.03
C HIS A 367 -9.70 6.02 -4.44
N TYR A 368 -9.50 5.05 -5.34
CA TYR A 368 -8.15 4.64 -5.76
C TYR A 368 -7.45 5.66 -6.64
N ASP A 369 -8.19 6.56 -7.32
CA ASP A 369 -7.74 7.68 -8.17
C ASP A 369 -6.60 7.40 -9.17
N GLU A 370 -6.05 6.21 -9.18
CA GLU A 370 -5.21 5.60 -10.20
C GLU A 370 -5.80 4.23 -10.61
N PRO A 371 -5.47 3.70 -11.79
CA PRO A 371 -5.84 2.33 -12.13
C PRO A 371 -5.27 1.33 -11.10
N PHE A 372 -6.17 0.59 -10.44
CA PHE A 372 -5.84 -0.39 -9.42
C PHE A 372 -6.80 -1.59 -9.51
N SER A 373 -6.31 -2.74 -9.93
CA SER A 373 -7.16 -3.89 -10.27
C SER A 373 -6.97 -5.13 -9.38
N ASP A 374 -6.42 -4.98 -8.16
CA ASP A 374 -6.54 -6.05 -7.17
C ASP A 374 -7.99 -6.13 -6.67
N SER A 375 -8.68 -7.20 -7.08
CA SER A 375 -10.09 -7.41 -6.75
C SER A 375 -10.38 -7.59 -5.26
N SER A 376 -9.35 -7.86 -4.45
CA SER A 376 -9.49 -7.92 -2.99
C SER A 376 -9.71 -6.55 -2.34
N ALA A 377 -9.61 -5.47 -3.10
CA ALA A 377 -10.04 -4.13 -2.69
C ALA A 377 -11.55 -4.10 -2.34
N ILE A 378 -12.37 -4.87 -3.06
CA ILE A 378 -13.82 -4.97 -2.83
C ILE A 378 -14.13 -5.46 -1.42
N PRO A 379 -13.72 -6.68 -1.01
CA PRO A 379 -13.97 -7.15 0.34
C PRO A 379 -13.30 -6.28 1.42
N THR A 380 -12.14 -5.66 1.13
CA THR A 380 -11.47 -4.76 2.07
C THR A 380 -12.31 -3.50 2.36
N MET A 381 -13.00 -2.94 1.35
CA MET A 381 -13.91 -1.81 1.56
C MET A 381 -15.10 -2.19 2.43
N TYR A 382 -15.76 -3.33 2.17
CA TYR A 382 -16.89 -3.80 2.99
C TYR A 382 -16.48 -4.08 4.43
N LEU A 383 -15.32 -4.73 4.64
CA LEU A 383 -14.78 -4.97 5.98
C LEU A 383 -14.52 -3.65 6.72
N SER A 384 -13.94 -2.67 6.02
CA SER A 384 -13.64 -1.34 6.59
C SER A 384 -14.91 -0.58 6.95
N GLU A 385 -15.94 -0.61 6.11
CA GLU A 385 -17.24 0.00 6.37
C GLU A 385 -17.89 -0.59 7.62
N MET A 386 -17.93 -1.92 7.72
CA MET A 386 -18.50 -2.60 8.88
C MET A 386 -17.73 -2.25 10.16
N THR A 387 -16.41 -2.32 10.11
CA THR A 387 -15.53 -2.10 11.26
C THR A 387 -15.62 -0.66 11.78
N ARG A 388 -15.75 0.33 10.88
CA ARG A 388 -15.85 1.74 11.25
C ARG A 388 -17.11 2.08 12.07
N ARG A 389 -18.14 1.26 12.01
CA ARG A 389 -19.35 1.44 12.82
C ARG A 389 -19.10 1.24 14.33
N GLU A 390 -18.09 0.46 14.67
CA GLU A 390 -17.77 0.08 16.04
C GLU A 390 -16.48 0.74 16.57
N VAL A 391 -15.46 0.89 15.71
CA VAL A 391 -14.13 1.39 16.10
C VAL A 391 -13.55 2.35 15.05
N THR A 392 -12.61 3.18 15.49
CA THR A 392 -11.89 4.13 14.61
C THR A 392 -10.53 3.59 14.18
N VAL A 393 -9.97 2.63 14.94
CA VAL A 393 -8.67 2.01 14.68
C VAL A 393 -8.82 0.49 14.62
N ALA A 394 -8.21 -0.17 13.64
CA ALA A 394 -8.15 -1.62 13.53
C ALA A 394 -6.72 -2.10 13.31
N LEU A 395 -6.28 -3.12 14.08
CA LEU A 395 -5.04 -3.80 13.80
C LEU A 395 -5.27 -4.92 12.78
N SER A 396 -4.28 -5.14 11.89
CA SER A 396 -4.33 -6.18 10.86
C SER A 396 -3.08 -7.05 10.85
N GLY A 397 -3.19 -8.21 10.21
CA GLY A 397 -2.09 -9.16 10.02
C GLY A 397 -1.23 -8.90 8.77
N ASP A 398 -1.44 -7.79 8.07
CA ASP A 398 -0.72 -7.50 6.82
C ASP A 398 0.79 -7.42 7.04
N GLY A 399 1.56 -7.94 6.07
CA GLY A 399 3.02 -8.06 6.13
C GLY A 399 3.51 -9.40 6.66
N GLY A 400 2.66 -10.21 7.31
CA GLY A 400 3.07 -11.51 7.83
C GLY A 400 3.46 -12.51 6.74
N ASP A 401 2.77 -12.47 5.61
CA ASP A 401 3.07 -13.34 4.47
C ASP A 401 4.42 -13.01 3.82
N GLU A 402 4.72 -11.73 3.63
CA GLU A 402 5.96 -11.24 3.02
C GLU A 402 7.17 -11.44 3.93
N MET A 403 7.00 -11.22 5.23
CA MET A 403 8.09 -11.33 6.22
C MET A 403 8.42 -12.78 6.59
N PHE A 404 7.44 -13.72 6.51
CA PHE A 404 7.56 -15.08 7.02
C PHE A 404 7.19 -16.17 6.01
N CYS A 405 7.37 -15.93 4.71
CA CYS A 405 7.13 -16.91 3.63
C CYS A 405 5.71 -17.48 3.58
N GLY A 406 4.67 -16.66 3.80
CA GLY A 406 3.30 -17.16 3.87
C GLY A 406 2.67 -17.54 2.53
N TYR A 407 3.19 -17.05 1.40
CA TYR A 407 2.66 -17.36 0.09
C TYR A 407 3.18 -18.70 -0.47
N ASP A 408 2.31 -19.49 -1.06
CA ASP A 408 2.68 -20.73 -1.77
C ASP A 408 3.76 -20.52 -2.85
N ARG A 409 3.82 -19.30 -3.41
CA ARG A 409 4.80 -18.93 -4.45
C ARG A 409 6.24 -18.96 -3.94
N TYR A 410 6.52 -18.70 -2.66
CA TYR A 410 7.87 -18.82 -2.10
C TYR A 410 8.37 -20.26 -2.11
N ARG A 411 7.48 -21.22 -1.80
CA ARG A 411 7.80 -22.66 -1.92
C ARG A 411 8.07 -23.04 -3.37
N ALA A 412 7.24 -22.56 -4.31
CA ALA A 412 7.43 -22.80 -5.73
C ALA A 412 8.75 -22.22 -6.24
N VAL A 413 9.13 -21.02 -5.78
CA VAL A 413 10.42 -20.37 -6.06
C VAL A 413 11.58 -21.25 -5.57
N GLY A 414 11.55 -21.74 -4.33
CA GLY A 414 12.58 -22.63 -3.79
C GLY A 414 12.74 -23.94 -4.56
N ILE A 415 11.62 -24.54 -4.99
CA ILE A 415 11.65 -25.75 -5.83
C ILE A 415 12.25 -25.44 -7.21
N ALA A 416 11.80 -24.36 -7.85
CA ALA A 416 12.30 -23.95 -9.17
C ALA A 416 13.80 -23.66 -9.16
N HIS A 417 14.28 -22.96 -8.11
CA HIS A 417 15.71 -22.67 -7.97
C HIS A 417 16.57 -23.93 -7.83
N ARG A 418 16.07 -24.97 -7.15
CA ARG A 418 16.77 -26.27 -7.13
C ARG A 418 16.83 -26.92 -8.51
N LEU A 419 15.78 -26.78 -9.33
CA LEU A 419 15.79 -27.27 -10.71
C LEU A 419 16.72 -26.49 -11.63
N ASP A 420 16.99 -25.21 -11.31
CA ASP A 420 17.96 -24.40 -12.06
C ASP A 420 19.39 -24.94 -11.95
N ASN A 421 19.72 -25.68 -10.92
CA ASN A 421 21.04 -26.29 -10.72
C ASN A 421 21.20 -27.65 -11.43
N LEU A 422 20.15 -28.14 -12.11
CA LEU A 422 20.24 -29.38 -12.88
C LEU A 422 21.11 -29.22 -14.15
N PRO A 423 21.76 -30.31 -14.61
CA PRO A 423 22.49 -30.31 -15.87
C PRO A 423 21.63 -29.84 -17.06
N ARG A 424 22.26 -29.11 -18.01
CA ARG A 424 21.57 -28.51 -19.17
C ARG A 424 20.71 -29.49 -19.97
N TRP A 425 21.15 -30.75 -20.11
CA TRP A 425 20.41 -31.76 -20.84
C TRP A 425 19.10 -32.16 -20.16
N ILE A 426 19.06 -32.25 -18.81
CA ILE A 426 17.86 -32.49 -18.04
C ILE A 426 16.90 -31.31 -18.18
N LYS A 427 17.43 -30.07 -18.08
CA LYS A 427 16.61 -28.86 -18.30
C LYS A 427 15.99 -28.85 -19.70
N GLY A 428 16.74 -29.25 -20.74
CA GLY A 428 16.24 -29.35 -22.10
C GLY A 428 15.03 -30.30 -22.22
N ILE A 429 15.05 -31.43 -21.52
CA ILE A 429 13.90 -32.37 -21.46
C ILE A 429 12.74 -31.72 -20.70
N LEU A 430 12.97 -31.11 -19.55
CA LEU A 430 11.95 -30.48 -18.71
C LEU A 430 11.31 -29.25 -19.39
N CYS A 431 12.05 -28.50 -20.18
CA CYS A 431 11.58 -27.34 -20.93
C CYS A 431 10.94 -27.71 -22.28
N SER A 432 10.89 -29.00 -22.64
CA SER A 432 10.38 -29.43 -23.95
C SER A 432 8.92 -29.00 -24.17
N PRO A 433 8.58 -28.45 -25.35
CA PRO A 433 7.21 -28.09 -25.71
C PRO A 433 6.21 -29.27 -25.63
N ILE A 434 6.70 -30.49 -25.57
CA ILE A 434 5.88 -31.70 -25.47
C ILE A 434 4.97 -31.68 -24.21
N TRP A 435 5.46 -31.09 -23.13
CA TRP A 435 4.71 -30.90 -21.87
C TRP A 435 3.51 -29.95 -22.01
N GLN A 436 3.57 -29.04 -22.98
CA GLN A 436 2.48 -28.12 -23.27
C GLN A 436 1.30 -28.80 -23.98
N ARG A 437 1.52 -29.95 -24.64
CA ARG A 437 0.50 -30.74 -25.33
C ARG A 437 -0.37 -31.55 -24.38
N ILE A 438 0.04 -31.71 -23.12
CA ILE A 438 -0.77 -32.38 -22.11
C ILE A 438 -1.99 -31.50 -21.81
N PRO A 439 -3.24 -32.00 -21.86
CA PRO A 439 -4.43 -31.23 -21.56
C PRO A 439 -4.33 -30.59 -20.18
N GLY A 440 -4.52 -29.26 -20.11
CA GLY A 440 -4.56 -28.51 -18.84
C GLY A 440 -5.90 -28.76 -18.13
N SER A 441 -5.92 -28.74 -16.80
CA SER A 441 -7.15 -28.64 -16.04
C SER A 441 -7.67 -27.19 -16.07
N ILE A 442 -8.99 -27.04 -16.22
CA ILE A 442 -9.68 -25.73 -16.18
C ILE A 442 -9.66 -25.17 -14.75
N GLU A 443 -9.54 -26.03 -13.74
CA GLU A 443 -9.50 -25.63 -12.34
C GLU A 443 -8.25 -24.81 -12.00
N GLN A 444 -8.45 -23.63 -11.41
CA GLN A 444 -7.38 -22.70 -11.03
C GLN A 444 -6.36 -23.29 -10.06
N LYS A 445 -6.78 -24.17 -9.15
CA LYS A 445 -5.93 -24.78 -8.10
C LYS A 445 -5.34 -26.15 -8.50
N SER A 446 -5.45 -26.59 -9.76
CA SER A 446 -4.95 -27.89 -10.20
C SER A 446 -3.42 -27.99 -10.10
N TYR A 447 -2.91 -29.04 -9.44
CA TYR A 447 -1.48 -29.36 -9.34
C TYR A 447 -0.81 -29.54 -10.72
N ARG A 448 -1.52 -30.14 -11.68
CA ARG A 448 -1.05 -30.29 -13.07
C ARG A 448 -0.81 -28.96 -13.75
N ARG A 449 -1.69 -27.97 -13.53
CA ARG A 449 -1.54 -26.62 -14.09
C ARG A 449 -0.32 -25.90 -13.48
N ARG A 450 -0.09 -26.06 -12.17
CA ARG A 450 1.07 -25.48 -11.47
C ARG A 450 2.39 -26.05 -12.01
N ILE A 451 2.50 -27.39 -12.17
CA ILE A 451 3.68 -28.06 -12.77
C ILE A 451 3.89 -27.59 -14.21
N LYS A 452 2.85 -27.60 -15.03
CA LYS A 452 2.94 -27.17 -16.44
C LYS A 452 3.45 -25.74 -16.55
N ARG A 453 2.95 -24.84 -15.70
CA ARG A 453 3.39 -23.45 -15.63
C ARG A 453 4.86 -23.33 -15.18
N LEU A 454 5.28 -24.12 -14.20
CA LEU A 454 6.67 -24.19 -13.76
C LEU A 454 7.60 -24.62 -14.89
N LEU A 455 7.28 -25.74 -15.55
CA LEU A 455 8.10 -26.30 -16.63
C LEU A 455 8.20 -25.38 -17.85
N ALA A 456 7.11 -24.68 -18.20
CA ALA A 456 7.09 -23.72 -19.31
C ALA A 456 8.05 -22.54 -19.11
N GLU A 457 8.31 -22.17 -17.86
CA GLU A 457 9.10 -20.98 -17.52
C GLU A 457 10.52 -21.30 -17.02
N LEU A 458 10.91 -22.60 -16.95
CA LEU A 458 12.26 -23.01 -16.49
C LEU A 458 13.42 -22.52 -17.41
N GLY A 459 13.11 -22.17 -18.66
CA GLY A 459 14.10 -21.61 -19.60
C GLY A 459 14.45 -20.14 -19.36
N LYS A 460 13.71 -19.44 -18.48
CA LYS A 460 13.95 -18.02 -18.15
C LYS A 460 14.84 -17.90 -16.92
N THR A 461 15.43 -16.68 -16.74
CA THR A 461 16.12 -16.38 -15.48
C THR A 461 15.14 -16.49 -14.31
N PRO A 462 15.61 -16.85 -13.10
CA PRO A 462 14.73 -17.05 -11.94
C PRO A 462 13.87 -15.84 -11.63
N GLU A 463 14.42 -14.61 -11.74
CA GLU A 463 13.71 -13.35 -11.48
C GLU A 463 12.59 -13.09 -12.50
N ARG A 464 12.90 -13.25 -13.81
CA ARG A 464 11.88 -13.11 -14.87
C ARG A 464 10.81 -14.19 -14.82
N ARG A 465 11.16 -15.41 -14.37
CA ARG A 465 10.21 -16.47 -14.10
C ARG A 465 9.25 -16.09 -12.97
N TYR A 466 9.76 -15.52 -11.89
CA TYR A 466 8.92 -15.02 -10.80
C TYR A 466 7.94 -13.94 -11.29
N LEU A 467 8.40 -12.96 -12.07
CA LEU A 467 7.51 -11.96 -12.68
C LEU A 467 6.38 -12.62 -13.48
N ARG A 468 6.68 -13.66 -14.27
CA ARG A 468 5.66 -14.40 -15.04
C ARG A 468 4.62 -15.10 -14.17
N TRP A 469 4.92 -15.35 -12.92
CA TRP A 469 3.96 -15.96 -12.00
C TRP A 469 3.02 -14.95 -11.35
N ILE A 470 3.44 -13.70 -11.25
CA ILE A 470 2.66 -12.63 -10.59
C ILE A 470 2.01 -11.66 -11.59
N ASN A 471 2.49 -11.56 -12.83
CA ASN A 471 1.94 -10.61 -13.79
C ASN A 471 0.55 -11.02 -14.32
N ILE A 472 -0.23 -10.03 -14.73
CA ILE A 472 -1.56 -10.21 -15.34
C ILE A 472 -1.43 -10.39 -16.84
N PHE A 473 -0.76 -9.44 -17.50
CA PHE A 473 -0.41 -9.52 -18.90
C PHE A 473 1.11 -9.70 -19.01
N ASP A 474 1.53 -10.76 -19.67
CA ASP A 474 2.93 -10.94 -20.05
C ASP A 474 3.30 -10.10 -21.27
N ASP A 475 4.59 -9.93 -21.53
CA ASP A 475 5.13 -9.09 -22.63
C ASP A 475 4.52 -9.43 -24.00
N GLY A 476 4.35 -10.72 -24.31
CA GLY A 476 3.74 -11.17 -25.57
C GLY A 476 2.30 -10.69 -25.69
N ARG A 477 1.50 -10.93 -24.63
CA ARG A 477 0.10 -10.53 -24.60
C ARG A 477 -0.10 -9.02 -24.62
N ARG A 478 0.78 -8.23 -23.98
CA ARG A 478 0.71 -6.78 -24.08
C ARG A 478 0.99 -6.29 -25.50
N ARG A 479 2.00 -6.83 -26.18
CA ARG A 479 2.29 -6.50 -27.59
C ARG A 479 1.13 -6.85 -28.51
N ASP A 480 0.49 -7.99 -28.29
CA ASP A 480 -0.69 -8.40 -29.07
C ASP A 480 -1.91 -7.50 -28.82
N LEU A 481 -2.00 -6.94 -27.58
CA LEU A 481 -3.12 -6.11 -27.14
C LEU A 481 -3.00 -4.65 -27.64
N TYR A 482 -1.79 -4.08 -27.64
CA TYR A 482 -1.59 -2.66 -27.96
C TYR A 482 -1.83 -2.34 -29.44
N SER A 483 -2.38 -1.14 -29.70
CA SER A 483 -2.30 -0.53 -31.01
C SER A 483 -0.85 -0.26 -31.42
N GLU A 484 -0.58 -0.07 -32.70
CA GLU A 484 0.77 0.26 -33.17
C GLU A 484 1.24 1.61 -32.63
N GLU A 485 0.34 2.59 -32.57
CA GLU A 485 0.63 3.93 -32.02
C GLU A 485 0.99 3.86 -30.52
N PHE A 486 0.20 3.16 -29.73
CA PHE A 486 0.46 3.05 -28.31
C PHE A 486 1.72 2.23 -28.04
N ALA A 487 1.95 1.15 -28.78
CA ALA A 487 3.19 0.38 -28.70
C ALA A 487 4.44 1.22 -28.99
N ALA A 488 4.35 2.15 -29.95
CA ALA A 488 5.43 3.09 -30.22
C ALA A 488 5.68 4.07 -29.07
N ARG A 489 4.63 4.51 -28.36
CA ARG A 489 4.76 5.36 -27.15
C ARG A 489 5.38 4.62 -25.95
N VAL A 490 5.04 3.35 -25.74
CA VAL A 490 5.70 2.51 -24.72
C VAL A 490 7.17 2.28 -25.05
N GLY A 491 7.49 2.14 -26.34
CA GLY A 491 8.85 2.03 -26.83
C GLY A 491 9.57 0.75 -26.36
N LEU A 492 10.82 0.90 -25.87
CA LEU A 492 11.67 -0.18 -25.40
C LEU A 492 11.64 -0.37 -23.86
N ALA A 493 10.71 0.28 -23.17
CA ALA A 493 10.59 0.16 -21.73
C ALA A 493 10.42 -1.32 -21.31
N ASP A 494 11.24 -1.78 -20.39
CA ASP A 494 11.15 -3.13 -19.82
C ASP A 494 10.43 -3.08 -18.48
N SER A 495 9.14 -3.41 -18.45
CA SER A 495 8.33 -3.44 -17.23
C SER A 495 8.88 -4.38 -16.14
N SER A 496 9.86 -5.23 -16.46
CA SER A 496 10.51 -6.09 -15.48
C SER A 496 11.58 -5.37 -14.64
N GLU A 497 12.10 -4.22 -15.09
CA GLU A 497 13.17 -3.49 -14.39
C GLU A 497 12.81 -3.17 -12.94
N PHE A 498 11.60 -2.70 -12.69
CA PHE A 498 11.11 -2.44 -11.33
C PHE A 498 11.31 -3.61 -10.36
N LEU A 499 11.03 -4.83 -10.81
CA LEU A 499 11.22 -6.05 -10.01
C LEU A 499 12.70 -6.48 -9.98
N LEU A 500 13.42 -6.37 -11.10
CA LEU A 500 14.82 -6.76 -11.20
C LEU A 500 15.72 -5.90 -10.30
N ASP A 501 15.46 -4.60 -10.22
CA ASP A 501 16.16 -3.68 -9.32
C ASP A 501 15.97 -4.08 -7.85
N ALA A 502 14.74 -4.46 -7.46
CA ALA A 502 14.50 -4.96 -6.12
C ALA A 502 15.25 -6.27 -5.80
N TYR A 503 15.40 -7.17 -6.77
CA TYR A 503 16.25 -8.37 -6.62
C TYR A 503 17.73 -8.06 -6.49
N ALA A 504 18.20 -6.97 -7.08
CA ALA A 504 19.59 -6.54 -7.01
C ALA A 504 20.01 -6.01 -5.63
N GLU A 505 19.04 -5.67 -4.75
CA GLU A 505 19.30 -5.17 -3.38
C GLU A 505 19.97 -6.21 -2.46
N CYS A 506 19.77 -7.52 -2.70
CA CYS A 506 20.31 -8.58 -1.84
C CYS A 506 20.86 -9.79 -2.63
N PRO A 507 21.87 -9.61 -3.48
CA PRO A 507 22.36 -10.67 -4.38
C PRO A 507 23.00 -11.84 -3.66
N GLN A 508 23.45 -11.67 -2.41
CA GLN A 508 24.19 -12.68 -1.63
C GLN A 508 23.28 -13.63 -0.84
N ARG A 509 21.94 -13.43 -0.88
CA ARG A 509 20.98 -14.27 -0.17
C ARG A 509 20.50 -15.44 -1.02
N ASP A 510 19.97 -16.46 -0.35
CA ASP A 510 19.21 -17.52 -1.01
C ASP A 510 18.07 -16.93 -1.86
N PHE A 511 17.66 -17.62 -2.92
CA PHE A 511 16.72 -17.05 -3.88
C PHE A 511 15.30 -16.83 -3.29
N VAL A 512 14.91 -17.56 -2.26
CA VAL A 512 13.63 -17.31 -1.56
C VAL A 512 13.70 -16.01 -0.77
N SER A 513 14.77 -15.78 -0.01
CA SER A 513 14.99 -14.52 0.71
C SER A 513 15.10 -13.32 -0.23
N ARG A 514 15.74 -13.47 -1.40
CA ARG A 514 15.78 -12.45 -2.45
C ARG A 514 14.37 -12.14 -2.96
N THR A 515 13.53 -13.16 -3.14
CA THR A 515 12.12 -12.97 -3.56
C THR A 515 11.31 -12.27 -2.50
N MET A 516 11.51 -12.59 -1.22
CA MET A 516 10.88 -11.87 -0.11
C MET A 516 11.28 -10.39 -0.08
N CYS A 517 12.58 -10.11 -0.24
CA CYS A 517 13.09 -8.74 -0.35
C CYS A 517 12.41 -7.98 -1.51
N ALA A 518 12.36 -8.59 -2.68
CA ALA A 518 11.70 -8.00 -3.85
C ALA A 518 10.20 -7.73 -3.58
N ASP A 519 9.47 -8.66 -2.97
CA ASP A 519 8.06 -8.44 -2.61
C ASP A 519 7.87 -7.31 -1.59
N ILE A 520 8.76 -7.19 -0.60
CA ILE A 520 8.72 -6.12 0.42
C ILE A 520 9.00 -4.75 -0.20
N LEU A 521 9.85 -4.68 -1.22
CA LEU A 521 10.18 -3.42 -1.90
C LEU A 521 9.20 -3.04 -3.02
N THR A 522 8.44 -4.00 -3.56
CA THR A 522 7.58 -3.80 -4.73
C THR A 522 6.11 -4.09 -4.43
N TYR A 523 5.73 -5.34 -4.31
CA TYR A 523 4.35 -5.80 -4.16
C TYR A 523 3.69 -5.28 -2.87
N LEU A 524 4.39 -5.38 -1.75
CA LEU A 524 3.85 -4.97 -0.45
C LEU A 524 3.45 -3.48 -0.42
N PRO A 525 4.31 -2.49 -0.76
CA PRO A 525 3.94 -1.08 -0.72
C PRO A 525 2.99 -0.65 -1.85
N CYS A 526 3.08 -1.27 -3.03
CA CYS A 526 2.35 -0.81 -4.21
C CYS A 526 0.97 -1.45 -4.37
N ASP A 527 0.79 -2.69 -3.88
CA ASP A 527 -0.48 -3.41 -3.90
C ASP A 527 -1.11 -3.46 -2.51
N ILE A 528 -0.55 -4.26 -1.60
CA ILE A 528 -1.18 -4.60 -0.31
C ILE A 528 -1.44 -3.36 0.54
N LEU A 529 -0.41 -2.53 0.76
CA LEU A 529 -0.53 -1.37 1.65
C LEU A 529 -1.33 -0.24 1.02
N ASN A 530 -1.20 -0.03 -0.29
CA ASN A 530 -2.02 0.92 -1.02
C ASN A 530 -3.50 0.53 -0.94
N LYS A 531 -3.81 -0.76 -1.18
CA LYS A 531 -5.15 -1.30 -1.06
C LYS A 531 -5.75 -1.05 0.33
N VAL A 532 -5.03 -1.44 1.38
CA VAL A 532 -5.53 -1.35 2.75
C VAL A 532 -5.73 0.11 3.17
N ASP A 533 -4.77 1.01 2.87
CA ASP A 533 -4.88 2.42 3.22
C ASP A 533 -6.07 3.09 2.52
N ILE A 534 -6.20 2.94 1.21
CA ILE A 534 -7.28 3.58 0.45
C ILE A 534 -8.65 3.03 0.85
N ALA A 535 -8.79 1.70 0.93
CA ALA A 535 -10.07 1.07 1.27
C ALA A 535 -10.55 1.41 2.69
N SER A 536 -9.63 1.44 3.66
CA SER A 536 -9.98 1.77 5.04
C SER A 536 -10.25 3.28 5.21
N MET A 537 -9.44 4.12 4.56
CA MET A 537 -9.63 5.56 4.62
C MET A 537 -10.86 6.07 3.86
N ALA A 538 -11.36 5.33 2.88
CA ALA A 538 -12.67 5.60 2.28
C ALA A 538 -13.80 5.69 3.33
N TYR A 539 -13.61 5.06 4.48
CA TYR A 539 -14.54 5.06 5.60
C TYR A 539 -13.95 5.69 6.88
N SER A 540 -12.87 6.45 6.79
CA SER A 540 -12.21 7.08 7.94
C SER A 540 -11.84 6.05 9.03
N LEU A 541 -11.35 4.87 8.64
CA LEU A 541 -10.86 3.83 9.52
C LEU A 541 -9.33 3.77 9.44
N GLU A 542 -8.64 3.84 10.57
CA GLU A 542 -7.20 3.69 10.62
C GLU A 542 -6.79 2.21 10.74
N CYS A 543 -6.02 1.69 9.78
CA CYS A 543 -5.40 0.37 9.85
C CYS A 543 -3.95 0.44 10.32
N ARG A 544 -3.59 -0.40 11.32
CA ARG A 544 -2.26 -0.55 11.89
C ARG A 544 -1.76 -1.99 11.73
N CYS A 545 -0.54 -2.16 11.20
CA CYS A 545 0.03 -3.47 10.88
C CYS A 545 1.26 -3.76 11.77
N PRO A 546 1.15 -4.57 12.83
CA PRO A 546 2.28 -4.88 13.71
C PRO A 546 3.44 -5.60 13.01
N PHE A 547 3.16 -6.51 12.07
CA PHE A 547 4.19 -7.20 11.29
C PHE A 547 5.06 -6.25 10.45
N LEU A 548 4.54 -5.06 10.14
CA LEU A 548 5.26 -4.01 9.41
C LEU A 548 5.99 -3.03 10.32
N ASP A 549 6.19 -3.36 11.58
CA ASP A 549 7.15 -2.65 12.41
C ASP A 549 8.55 -2.87 11.83
N HIS A 550 9.36 -1.79 11.70
CA HIS A 550 10.68 -1.95 11.10
C HIS A 550 11.59 -2.90 11.90
N LYS A 551 11.44 -2.98 13.23
CA LYS A 551 12.18 -3.94 14.05
C LYS A 551 11.77 -5.39 13.75
N VAL A 552 10.47 -5.64 13.51
CA VAL A 552 9.99 -6.95 13.06
C VAL A 552 10.52 -7.27 11.66
N ALA A 553 10.46 -6.30 10.75
CA ALA A 553 10.97 -6.46 9.37
C ALA A 553 12.49 -6.72 9.36
N GLU A 554 13.26 -5.99 10.18
CA GLU A 554 14.71 -6.18 10.32
C GLU A 554 15.06 -7.54 10.92
N LEU A 555 14.32 -7.98 11.96
CA LEU A 555 14.48 -9.31 12.53
C LEU A 555 14.19 -10.40 11.49
N ALA A 556 13.08 -10.25 10.77
CA ALA A 556 12.68 -11.18 9.71
C ALA A 556 13.70 -11.20 8.55
N ALA A 557 14.22 -10.05 8.12
CA ALA A 557 15.21 -9.97 7.05
C ALA A 557 16.52 -10.71 7.36
N ARG A 558 16.97 -10.66 8.62
CA ARG A 558 18.18 -11.36 9.08
C ARG A 558 17.97 -12.85 9.33
N MET A 559 16.72 -13.31 9.49
CA MET A 559 16.38 -14.68 9.85
C MET A 559 16.67 -15.67 8.72
N PRO A 560 17.23 -16.86 9.00
CA PRO A 560 17.40 -17.95 8.04
C PRO A 560 16.05 -18.38 7.43
N VAL A 561 16.04 -18.67 6.14
CA VAL A 561 14.82 -19.06 5.42
C VAL A 561 14.23 -20.39 5.91
N GLU A 562 15.07 -21.30 6.40
CA GLU A 562 14.69 -22.60 6.93
C GLU A 562 13.78 -22.51 8.17
N LEU A 563 13.89 -21.41 8.93
CA LEU A 563 13.01 -21.14 10.06
C LEU A 563 11.62 -20.63 9.62
N LYS A 564 11.54 -20.02 8.45
CA LYS A 564 10.31 -19.47 7.91
C LYS A 564 9.56 -20.43 7.00
N LEU A 565 10.30 -21.17 6.15
CA LEU A 565 9.77 -22.07 5.12
C LEU A 565 10.19 -23.51 5.40
N SER A 566 9.22 -24.41 5.47
CA SER A 566 9.43 -25.85 5.60
C SER A 566 8.90 -26.61 4.38
N HIS A 567 9.12 -27.93 4.35
CA HIS A 567 8.52 -28.80 3.32
C HIS A 567 6.98 -28.80 3.37
N SER A 568 6.40 -28.60 4.55
CA SER A 568 4.93 -28.57 4.75
C SER A 568 4.28 -27.23 4.43
N GLY A 569 5.03 -26.11 4.52
CA GLY A 569 4.49 -24.78 4.29
C GLY A 569 5.36 -23.65 4.80
N GLY A 570 4.89 -22.42 4.63
CA GLY A 570 5.48 -21.21 5.18
C GLY A 570 5.08 -20.93 6.63
N LYS A 571 5.56 -19.81 7.17
CA LYS A 571 5.26 -19.31 8.54
C LYS A 571 5.66 -20.26 9.67
N ARG A 572 6.60 -21.17 9.42
CA ARG A 572 6.97 -22.19 10.37
C ARG A 572 7.28 -21.61 11.76
N ILE A 573 8.18 -20.64 11.82
CA ILE A 573 8.58 -20.04 13.11
C ILE A 573 7.44 -19.27 13.79
N LEU A 574 6.51 -18.65 13.02
CA LEU A 574 5.31 -18.01 13.59
C LEU A 574 4.42 -19.03 14.29
N ILE A 575 4.16 -20.17 13.62
CA ILE A 575 3.34 -21.24 14.18
C ILE A 575 4.00 -21.80 15.44
N GLU A 576 5.30 -22.11 15.39
CA GLU A 576 6.04 -22.67 16.53
C GLU A 576 6.15 -21.68 17.70
N THR A 577 6.27 -20.37 17.45
CA THR A 577 6.41 -19.34 18.48
C THR A 577 5.09 -19.01 19.18
N PHE A 578 3.98 -19.02 18.43
CA PHE A 578 2.67 -18.55 18.88
C PHE A 578 1.61 -19.66 18.89
N GLN A 579 2.02 -20.93 19.02
CA GLN A 579 1.07 -22.06 19.04
C GLN A 579 0.02 -21.96 20.16
N ASP A 580 0.34 -21.27 21.25
CA ASP A 580 -0.56 -20.98 22.36
C ASP A 580 -1.70 -20.03 22.02
N LEU A 581 -1.55 -19.24 20.94
CA LEU A 581 -2.56 -18.31 20.40
C LEU A 581 -3.33 -18.87 19.20
N LEU A 582 -2.91 -20.02 18.67
CA LEU A 582 -3.44 -20.58 17.44
C LEU A 582 -4.26 -21.85 17.70
N PRO A 583 -5.57 -21.90 17.39
CA PRO A 583 -6.32 -23.14 17.36
C PRO A 583 -5.62 -24.20 16.47
N PRO A 584 -5.70 -25.50 16.81
CA PRO A 584 -5.03 -26.55 16.04
C PRO A 584 -5.42 -26.60 14.55
N SER A 585 -6.68 -26.30 14.22
CA SER A 585 -7.18 -26.21 12.84
C SER A 585 -6.48 -25.11 12.03
N ILE A 586 -6.17 -23.97 12.67
CA ILE A 586 -5.53 -22.81 12.03
C ILE A 586 -4.04 -23.09 11.80
N GLN A 587 -3.37 -23.83 12.70
CA GLN A 587 -1.95 -24.19 12.55
C GLN A 587 -1.66 -24.99 11.27
N THR A 588 -2.61 -25.77 10.80
CA THR A 588 -2.47 -26.65 9.61
C THR A 588 -3.21 -26.14 8.39
N ARG A 589 -3.91 -25.01 8.50
CA ARG A 589 -4.71 -24.44 7.43
C ARG A 589 -3.86 -23.96 6.27
N SER A 590 -4.28 -24.28 5.05
CA SER A 590 -3.69 -23.67 3.84
C SER A 590 -4.11 -22.22 3.68
N LYS A 591 -3.20 -21.39 3.14
CA LYS A 591 -3.50 -19.99 2.82
C LYS A 591 -4.70 -19.89 1.88
N MET A 592 -5.66 -19.04 2.24
CA MET A 592 -6.77 -18.63 1.38
C MET A 592 -6.62 -17.13 1.07
N GLY A 593 -6.83 -16.74 -0.18
CA GLY A 593 -6.81 -15.33 -0.59
C GLY A 593 -8.15 -14.66 -0.35
N PHE A 594 -8.14 -13.39 -0.02
CA PHE A 594 -9.32 -12.54 0.16
C PHE A 594 -9.82 -12.11 -1.22
N GLY A 595 -10.53 -12.99 -1.95
CA GLY A 595 -10.94 -12.80 -3.34
C GLY A 595 -12.44 -12.77 -3.53
N VAL A 596 -12.86 -12.37 -4.74
CA VAL A 596 -14.25 -12.35 -5.20
C VAL A 596 -14.41 -13.21 -6.48
N PRO A 597 -15.61 -13.72 -6.81
CA PRO A 597 -15.84 -14.59 -7.94
C PRO A 597 -15.91 -13.85 -9.28
N LEU A 598 -14.81 -13.16 -9.67
CA LEU A 598 -14.75 -12.39 -10.92
C LEU A 598 -15.11 -13.20 -12.16
N ASP A 599 -14.76 -14.48 -12.16
CA ASP A 599 -15.03 -15.40 -13.27
C ASP A 599 -16.53 -15.56 -13.51
N ASP A 600 -17.30 -15.78 -12.43
CA ASP A 600 -18.75 -15.91 -12.48
C ASP A 600 -19.41 -14.56 -12.79
N TRP A 601 -18.91 -13.46 -12.25
CA TRP A 601 -19.44 -12.14 -12.50
C TRP A 601 -19.33 -11.73 -13.97
N PHE A 602 -18.19 -11.98 -14.62
CA PHE A 602 -18.01 -11.64 -16.02
C PHE A 602 -18.76 -12.53 -16.99
N ARG A 603 -19.17 -13.73 -16.59
CA ARG A 603 -20.11 -14.55 -17.35
C ARG A 603 -21.57 -14.31 -17.00
N GLY A 604 -21.82 -13.56 -15.94
CA GLY A 604 -23.16 -13.24 -15.43
C GLY A 604 -23.46 -11.74 -15.42
N GLU A 605 -23.59 -11.17 -14.22
CA GLU A 605 -24.13 -9.81 -14.01
C GLU A 605 -23.24 -8.67 -14.57
N LEU A 606 -21.92 -8.85 -14.60
CA LEU A 606 -21.00 -7.83 -15.13
C LEU A 606 -20.78 -7.94 -16.64
N ARG A 607 -21.27 -8.97 -17.30
CA ARG A 607 -21.02 -9.14 -18.74
C ARG A 607 -21.56 -7.99 -19.60
N PRO A 608 -22.80 -7.48 -19.40
CA PRO A 608 -23.28 -6.32 -20.14
C PRO A 608 -22.38 -5.09 -19.95
N LEU A 609 -22.06 -4.77 -18.70
CA LEU A 609 -21.17 -3.64 -18.37
C LEU A 609 -19.78 -3.81 -19.01
N LEU A 610 -19.21 -5.01 -18.97
CA LEU A 610 -17.92 -5.29 -19.59
C LEU A 610 -17.91 -4.95 -21.08
N CYS A 611 -18.95 -5.42 -21.84
CA CYS A 611 -19.07 -5.15 -23.26
C CYS A 611 -19.34 -3.65 -23.54
N GLU A 612 -20.26 -3.03 -22.81
CA GLU A 612 -20.55 -1.60 -22.91
C GLU A 612 -19.34 -0.72 -22.57
N THR A 613 -18.45 -1.19 -21.68
CA THR A 613 -17.26 -0.44 -21.30
C THR A 613 -16.14 -0.61 -22.33
N LEU A 614 -15.80 -1.84 -22.69
CA LEU A 614 -14.60 -2.11 -23.49
C LEU A 614 -14.81 -2.03 -25.00
N LEU A 615 -16.05 -2.24 -25.49
CA LEU A 615 -16.38 -2.22 -26.93
C LEU A 615 -17.11 -0.94 -27.35
N ASP A 616 -17.28 0.01 -26.44
CA ASP A 616 -17.87 1.31 -26.75
C ASP A 616 -16.97 2.07 -27.72
N PRO A 617 -17.53 2.75 -28.72
CA PRO A 617 -16.75 3.54 -29.69
C PRO A 617 -15.82 4.58 -29.07
N SER A 618 -16.21 5.20 -27.95
CA SER A 618 -15.36 6.17 -27.24
C SER A 618 -14.14 5.51 -26.58
N SER A 619 -14.31 4.30 -26.02
CA SER A 619 -13.23 3.51 -25.46
C SER A 619 -12.24 3.04 -26.53
N LEU A 620 -12.76 2.58 -27.65
CA LEU A 620 -11.95 2.15 -28.79
C LEU A 620 -11.20 3.33 -29.43
N ALA A 621 -11.83 4.51 -29.46
CA ALA A 621 -11.22 5.73 -29.97
C ALA A 621 -10.04 6.27 -29.17
N ARG A 622 -9.81 5.75 -27.93
CA ARG A 622 -8.60 6.09 -27.15
C ARG A 622 -7.29 5.65 -27.82
N GLY A 623 -7.36 4.69 -28.75
CA GLY A 623 -6.20 4.23 -29.51
C GLY A 623 -5.16 3.47 -28.68
N ILE A 624 -5.49 3.00 -27.47
CA ILE A 624 -4.56 2.24 -26.62
C ILE A 624 -4.49 0.78 -27.06
N PHE A 625 -5.66 0.16 -27.30
CA PHE A 625 -5.78 -1.26 -27.56
C PHE A 625 -6.35 -1.56 -28.95
N LYS A 626 -6.00 -2.71 -29.50
CA LYS A 626 -6.61 -3.26 -30.72
C LYS A 626 -8.01 -3.79 -30.38
N PRO A 627 -9.07 -3.36 -31.08
CA PRO A 627 -10.43 -3.84 -30.82
C PRO A 627 -10.58 -5.36 -30.93
N GLU A 628 -9.91 -5.97 -31.93
CA GLU A 628 -9.93 -7.41 -32.17
C GLU A 628 -9.31 -8.20 -31.02
N SER A 629 -8.28 -7.67 -30.37
CA SER A 629 -7.64 -8.32 -29.21
C SER A 629 -8.54 -8.28 -27.97
N ILE A 630 -9.27 -7.19 -27.77
CA ILE A 630 -10.28 -7.08 -26.69
C ILE A 630 -11.39 -8.09 -26.93
N GLN A 631 -11.95 -8.14 -28.16
CA GLN A 631 -13.02 -9.06 -28.53
C GLN A 631 -12.59 -10.51 -28.33
N GLN A 632 -11.35 -10.84 -28.74
CA GLN A 632 -10.80 -12.20 -28.55
C GLN A 632 -10.73 -12.60 -27.08
N LEU A 633 -10.28 -11.70 -26.18
CA LEU A 633 -10.22 -11.98 -24.74
C LEU A 633 -11.63 -12.27 -24.16
N ILE A 634 -12.64 -11.51 -24.59
CA ILE A 634 -14.04 -11.70 -24.17
C ILE A 634 -14.55 -13.03 -24.68
N ASP A 635 -14.37 -13.35 -25.96
CA ASP A 635 -14.86 -14.58 -26.59
C ASP A 635 -14.22 -15.84 -25.98
N GLU A 636 -12.89 -15.82 -25.74
CA GLU A 636 -12.17 -16.93 -25.11
C GLU A 636 -12.66 -17.15 -23.66
N HIS A 637 -12.99 -16.08 -22.95
CA HIS A 637 -13.52 -16.15 -21.59
C HIS A 637 -14.94 -16.73 -21.55
N ASP A 638 -15.84 -16.21 -22.39
CA ASP A 638 -17.24 -16.65 -22.51
C ASP A 638 -17.35 -18.12 -22.93
N GLN A 639 -16.52 -18.55 -23.87
CA GLN A 639 -16.46 -19.92 -24.37
C GLN A 639 -15.74 -20.89 -23.41
N LYS A 640 -15.28 -20.39 -22.24
CA LYS A 640 -14.51 -21.16 -21.26
C LYS A 640 -13.23 -21.82 -21.82
N ARG A 641 -12.70 -21.29 -22.93
CA ARG A 641 -11.40 -21.72 -23.47
C ARG A 641 -10.26 -21.33 -22.55
N TRP A 642 -10.32 -20.09 -22.03
CA TRP A 642 -9.39 -19.52 -21.07
C TRP A 642 -10.13 -18.71 -20.02
N ASN A 643 -9.59 -18.69 -18.79
CA ASN A 643 -10.06 -17.75 -17.77
C ASN A 643 -9.27 -16.44 -17.88
N HIS A 644 -9.91 -15.40 -18.37
CA HIS A 644 -9.36 -14.04 -18.51
C HIS A 644 -9.92 -13.06 -17.48
N SER A 645 -10.59 -13.50 -16.43
CA SER A 645 -11.29 -12.64 -15.47
C SER A 645 -10.43 -11.49 -14.95
N TYR A 646 -9.20 -11.74 -14.49
CA TYR A 646 -8.32 -10.67 -13.99
C TYR A 646 -7.85 -9.72 -15.10
N ARG A 647 -7.67 -10.20 -16.33
CA ARG A 647 -7.31 -9.35 -17.48
C ARG A 647 -8.44 -8.43 -17.88
N LEU A 648 -9.64 -8.99 -18.00
CA LEU A 648 -10.84 -8.23 -18.31
C LEU A 648 -11.16 -7.21 -17.20
N TRP A 649 -10.95 -7.59 -15.95
CA TRP A 649 -11.08 -6.69 -14.81
C TRP A 649 -10.10 -5.51 -14.90
N SER A 650 -8.82 -5.76 -15.23
CA SER A 650 -7.83 -4.71 -15.38
C SER A 650 -8.18 -3.76 -16.54
N LEU A 651 -8.60 -4.28 -17.68
CA LEU A 651 -9.01 -3.44 -18.82
C LEU A 651 -10.26 -2.61 -18.51
N MET A 652 -11.28 -3.22 -17.90
CA MET A 652 -12.51 -2.54 -17.52
C MET A 652 -12.24 -1.45 -16.47
N PHE A 653 -11.41 -1.74 -15.46
CA PHE A 653 -11.05 -0.76 -14.45
C PHE A 653 -10.31 0.44 -15.06
N LEU A 654 -9.35 0.20 -15.95
CA LEU A 654 -8.62 1.25 -16.65
C LEU A 654 -9.58 2.17 -17.43
N GLU A 655 -10.52 1.61 -18.19
CA GLU A 655 -11.47 2.41 -18.98
C GLU A 655 -12.41 3.19 -18.08
N LEU A 656 -13.01 2.58 -17.07
CA LEU A 656 -13.90 3.28 -16.13
C LEU A 656 -13.16 4.38 -15.35
N TRP A 657 -11.89 4.14 -15.02
CA TRP A 657 -11.04 5.16 -14.41
C TRP A 657 -10.78 6.34 -15.39
N GLN A 658 -10.50 6.06 -16.67
CA GLN A 658 -10.33 7.12 -17.66
C GLN A 658 -11.61 7.96 -17.81
N ARG A 659 -12.78 7.33 -17.86
CA ARG A 659 -14.07 8.03 -17.87
C ARG A 659 -14.27 8.94 -16.66
N THR A 660 -13.65 8.60 -15.53
CA THR A 660 -13.78 9.37 -14.28
C THR A 660 -12.76 10.50 -14.18
N TYR A 661 -11.50 10.27 -14.57
CA TYR A 661 -10.39 11.18 -14.28
C TYR A 661 -9.78 11.88 -15.50
N VAL A 662 -9.97 11.32 -16.70
CA VAL A 662 -9.40 11.88 -17.95
C VAL A 662 -10.44 12.65 -18.73
N ASP A 663 -11.62 12.08 -18.95
CA ASP A 663 -12.66 12.68 -19.79
C ASP A 663 -13.28 13.96 -19.22
N PRO A 664 -13.54 14.10 -17.91
CA PRO A 664 -14.08 15.33 -17.37
C PRO A 664 -13.06 16.46 -17.39
N SER A 665 -13.47 17.65 -17.84
CA SER A 665 -12.66 18.88 -17.79
C SER A 665 -12.39 19.37 -16.36
N GLN A 666 -13.18 18.91 -15.39
CA GLN A 666 -13.02 19.18 -13.94
C GLN A 666 -12.81 17.88 -13.18
N ALA A 667 -12.13 17.96 -12.03
CA ALA A 667 -11.97 16.78 -11.16
C ALA A 667 -13.34 16.22 -10.73
N PRO A 668 -13.50 14.90 -10.71
CA PRO A 668 -14.77 14.26 -10.40
C PRO A 668 -15.23 14.62 -8.98
N ALA A 669 -16.51 14.96 -8.84
CA ALA A 669 -17.12 15.11 -7.51
C ALA A 669 -17.11 13.77 -6.77
N ALA A 670 -17.01 13.83 -5.43
CA ALA A 670 -17.13 12.64 -4.62
C ALA A 670 -18.47 11.94 -4.88
N PRO A 671 -18.49 10.60 -5.02
CA PRO A 671 -19.75 9.88 -5.08
C PRO A 671 -20.54 10.20 -3.80
N VAL A 672 -21.83 10.49 -3.96
CA VAL A 672 -22.72 10.84 -2.82
C VAL A 672 -22.60 9.74 -1.77
N SER A 673 -21.93 10.04 -0.67
CA SER A 673 -21.83 9.12 0.44
C SER A 673 -23.14 9.16 1.20
N ASN A 674 -23.78 8.02 1.42
CA ASN A 674 -24.89 7.90 2.38
C ASN A 674 -24.41 8.08 3.84
N LEU A 675 -23.22 8.68 4.06
CA LEU A 675 -22.62 8.95 5.37
C LEU A 675 -23.31 10.08 6.17
N THR A 676 -24.33 10.74 5.61
CA THR A 676 -25.09 11.78 6.33
C THR A 676 -25.96 11.27 7.48
N SER A 677 -25.99 9.96 7.76
CA SER A 677 -26.73 9.37 8.88
C SER A 677 -25.89 8.89 10.07
N ILE A 678 -24.57 9.11 10.07
CA ILE A 678 -23.74 8.78 11.24
C ILE A 678 -23.52 10.06 12.06
N LYS A 679 -24.60 10.57 12.66
CA LYS A 679 -24.49 11.45 13.82
C LYS A 679 -24.74 10.63 15.07
N GLN A 680 -23.71 10.59 15.92
CA GLN A 680 -23.74 10.36 17.36
C GLN A 680 -24.57 9.18 17.87
N VAL A 681 -23.89 8.10 18.21
CA VAL A 681 -24.22 7.38 19.43
C VAL A 681 -23.11 7.71 20.42
N ALA A 682 -23.52 8.49 21.44
CA ALA A 682 -22.70 8.90 22.59
C ALA A 682 -22.34 7.68 23.45
#